data_ecf8026a7bbd5790997b40dd43de247c
#
_entry.id   ecf8026a7bbd5790997b40dd43de247c
#
_cell.length_a   1.000
_cell.length_b   1.000
_cell.length_c   1.000
_cell.angle_alpha   90.00
_cell.angle_beta   90.00
_cell.angle_gamma   90.00
#
_symmetry.space_group_name_H-M   'P 1'
#
loop_
_entity.id
_entity.type
_entity.pdbx_description
1 polymer ?
#
loop_
_entity_poly.entity_id
_entity_poly.type
_entity_poly.pdbx_seq_one_letter_code
_entity_poly.pdbx_strand_id
1 'polypeptide(L)'
;MNSTSKRLLLATAAFLFAVAQVSAEGSLSTPGEGAGSFVYDAESYSTSIQDNKVKGKVVDSEGLPLIGVSVSVKSSDNIGSITDIDGNFELDNVASNATLVFNYLGFTRKEVQLTGKAEIKVVMQESSEVLDDVVVVGYGTMEKRELTSSVSSLKAKDFMGGNTASPIQALAGKITGLSIYSSAGSDPNGGFSLQLRGVNSIKADNEPLIIVDGVPGGSINVLQKEDIVSIDVLKDASAAAIYGTRASGGVILVTTRSGSEGRVSVNYSGELTTETIARRAQTLTADQWRAQGYDDYGASTDWFDAITRTPFTQKHMVSMSGGTKQFNAYASLYYKGAQGMSIGSDREEVGGRLNFTFKTLNDRLELSGRVNYVDIQSNYTSSGIFKDALTLNPTIPIYNDEDPSGYNILTGNDEWNPVAHINLREDVGHNNRLQASFSAKLHILKGLSTTLTVGTNQLVNNYAEWYSALHRESRDENRNGYASQSWNRSGTKSLEWIGNYEARFGKHSLKALAGYSFQETGMKLEFEGNNADFAIDGMKYFDMGEGQYLAQGRAGLSSYQSPRERLISLFGRVNYNYDDRYLLTVSARYEGSSKFGDNNKWGLFPGVSGAWRISSEHFMEDVIWLNDLRLRAGVGLTGNQGFSPGVTTRMYKSDTDPYYVDGKWITIYGLAKNVNYDLQWETKTDWNIGIDFDVLNHRLSGKFDYYVRHIGNLIYDIDVPQPPAVYATTTKNVGGMISNGYEFEISGVPVKTKDWNWVSTIRASHNSTKLLSLLDADTYYDTYSFPSPGSPGTAVRLAPGQEIGQFYIWKYAGIDENGNWLLYDRDNNVIPAEEKTVEDKRYIGSSVPDLELSWDNTVTWKNFDLNIFFRSWIGHEVFNMTEMYYGLQNVTGKNIIASAITKNAHIVGEKELCDYFLEDGTFLKLESLSLGYTLKFKKHIDSLRLSLSGRNLFTLTGYSGLDPEINTTGLTPGFEGLNMYPRTRIYTFGVQLNF
;
A
#
# COMPACT_ATOMS: atom_id res chain seq x y z
N MET A 1 -27.94 12.75 -3.48
CA MET A 1 -27.33 12.18 -4.72
C MET A 1 -27.26 13.30 -5.74
N ASN A 2 -26.06 13.78 -5.97
CA ASN A 2 -25.76 14.85 -6.93
C ASN A 2 -26.07 14.42 -8.38
N SER A 3 -26.29 15.40 -9.27
CA SER A 3 -26.67 15.16 -10.68
C SER A 3 -25.66 14.25 -11.42
N THR A 4 -24.41 14.28 -11.03
CA THR A 4 -23.32 13.44 -11.58
C THR A 4 -23.50 11.96 -11.22
N SER A 5 -23.85 11.67 -9.97
CA SER A 5 -24.12 10.28 -9.52
C SER A 5 -25.33 9.68 -10.21
N LYS A 6 -26.37 10.52 -10.51
CA LYS A 6 -27.54 10.08 -11.28
C LYS A 6 -27.19 9.81 -12.76
N ARG A 7 -26.32 10.62 -13.37
CA ARG A 7 -25.88 10.44 -14.75
C ARG A 7 -24.99 9.20 -14.91
N LEU A 8 -24.16 8.89 -13.91
CA LEU A 8 -23.30 7.70 -13.94
C LEU A 8 -24.13 6.42 -13.69
N LEU A 9 -25.11 6.44 -12.78
CA LEU A 9 -26.04 5.32 -12.59
C LEU A 9 -26.86 5.02 -13.87
N LEU A 10 -27.28 6.06 -14.59
CA LEU A 10 -27.94 5.93 -15.89
C LEU A 10 -26.97 5.42 -16.97
N ALA A 11 -25.72 5.88 -17.00
CA ALA A 11 -24.69 5.39 -17.91
C ALA A 11 -24.30 3.94 -17.60
N THR A 12 -24.25 3.55 -16.33
CA THR A 12 -23.99 2.18 -15.88
C THR A 12 -25.14 1.26 -16.28
N ALA A 13 -26.40 1.68 -16.11
CA ALA A 13 -27.57 0.95 -16.57
C ALA A 13 -27.60 0.81 -18.09
N ALA A 14 -27.25 1.86 -18.83
CA ALA A 14 -27.18 1.85 -20.29
C ALA A 14 -26.04 0.95 -20.82
N PHE A 15 -24.87 0.94 -20.14
CA PHE A 15 -23.76 0.05 -20.47
C PHE A 15 -24.11 -1.43 -20.20
N LEU A 16 -24.77 -1.71 -19.07
CA LEU A 16 -25.25 -3.06 -18.74
C LEU A 16 -26.33 -3.53 -19.73
N PHE A 17 -27.19 -2.60 -20.20
CA PHE A 17 -28.21 -2.90 -21.21
C PHE A 17 -27.60 -3.16 -22.60
N ALA A 18 -26.57 -2.39 -22.99
CA ALA A 18 -25.85 -2.58 -24.25
C ALA A 18 -25.08 -3.91 -24.30
N VAL A 19 -24.45 -4.31 -23.19
CA VAL A 19 -23.74 -5.60 -23.09
C VAL A 19 -24.74 -6.78 -23.10
N ALA A 20 -25.92 -6.61 -22.50
CA ALA A 20 -26.97 -7.62 -22.54
C ALA A 20 -27.57 -7.80 -23.96
N GLN A 21 -27.66 -6.72 -24.75
CA GLN A 21 -28.13 -6.81 -26.15
C GLN A 21 -27.11 -7.50 -27.06
N VAL A 22 -25.79 -7.26 -26.87
CA VAL A 22 -24.75 -7.97 -27.64
C VAL A 22 -24.75 -9.47 -27.36
N SER A 23 -25.18 -9.90 -26.18
CA SER A 23 -25.35 -11.32 -25.84
C SER A 23 -26.64 -11.95 -26.36
N ALA A 24 -27.63 -11.13 -26.72
CA ALA A 24 -28.94 -11.62 -27.23
C ALA A 24 -29.02 -11.72 -28.76
N GLU A 25 -28.17 -10.99 -29.51
CA GLU A 25 -28.19 -11.00 -30.97
C GLU A 25 -27.33 -12.11 -31.61
N GLY A 26 -26.70 -12.97 -30.78
CA GLY A 26 -25.89 -14.11 -31.25
C GLY A 26 -26.67 -15.37 -31.66
N SER A 27 -28.02 -15.35 -31.65
CA SER A 27 -28.82 -16.51 -32.09
C SER A 27 -30.03 -16.08 -32.89
N LEU A 28 -29.85 -15.90 -34.21
CA LEU A 28 -30.90 -16.11 -35.24
C LEU A 28 -30.39 -15.60 -36.61
N SER A 29 -30.01 -16.52 -37.46
CA SER A 29 -30.27 -16.44 -38.89
C SER A 29 -30.07 -17.82 -39.48
N THR A 30 -31.19 -18.42 -39.87
CA THR A 30 -31.34 -19.55 -40.77
C THR A 30 -31.52 -19.08 -42.21
N PRO A 31 -31.51 -19.91 -43.17
CA PRO A 31 -30.66 -19.83 -44.35
C PRO A 31 -31.41 -19.48 -45.61
N GLY A 32 -30.69 -18.93 -46.58
CA GLY A 32 -31.17 -18.80 -47.95
C GLY A 32 -30.52 -19.85 -48.87
N GLU A 33 -31.36 -20.51 -49.62
CA GLU A 33 -31.07 -21.53 -50.62
C GLU A 33 -30.19 -21.05 -51.78
N GLY A 34 -29.33 -21.94 -52.27
CA GLY A 34 -28.58 -21.74 -53.51
C GLY A 34 -27.90 -23.02 -53.95
N ALA A 35 -28.56 -23.74 -54.86
CA ALA A 35 -28.18 -25.03 -55.39
C ALA A 35 -26.90 -25.01 -56.25
N GLY A 36 -26.13 -26.09 -56.17
CA GLY A 36 -25.02 -26.41 -57.07
C GLY A 36 -24.53 -27.83 -56.81
N SER A 37 -25.08 -28.78 -57.58
CA SER A 37 -24.73 -30.18 -57.55
C SER A 37 -23.37 -30.44 -58.23
N PHE A 38 -22.48 -31.14 -57.53
CA PHE A 38 -21.48 -32.00 -58.18
C PHE A 38 -21.46 -33.35 -57.52
N VAL A 39 -21.84 -34.35 -58.34
CA VAL A 39 -21.79 -35.77 -58.04
C VAL A 39 -20.36 -36.25 -58.25
N TYR A 40 -19.80 -36.89 -57.22
CA TYR A 40 -18.68 -37.84 -57.33
C TYR A 40 -19.08 -39.11 -56.62
N ASP A 41 -19.16 -40.18 -57.44
CA ASP A 41 -19.23 -41.54 -57.01
C ASP A 41 -17.98 -41.94 -56.21
N ALA A 42 -18.17 -42.44 -55.04
CA ALA A 42 -17.14 -43.20 -54.32
C ALA A 42 -17.78 -44.45 -53.76
N GLU A 43 -17.32 -45.55 -54.27
CA GLU A 43 -17.75 -46.91 -53.86
C GLU A 43 -17.66 -47.15 -52.35
N SER A 44 -18.69 -47.75 -51.86
CA SER A 44 -18.87 -48.15 -50.47
C SER A 44 -17.88 -49.22 -50.04
N TYR A 45 -17.05 -48.98 -49.08
CA TYR A 45 -16.56 -49.94 -48.10
C TYR A 45 -17.32 -49.75 -46.79
N SER A 46 -18.36 -50.55 -46.60
CA SER A 46 -19.02 -50.67 -45.30
C SER A 46 -18.18 -51.57 -44.39
N THR A 47 -17.33 -50.97 -43.59
CA THR A 47 -16.93 -51.58 -42.32
C THR A 47 -17.92 -51.16 -41.28
N SER A 48 -18.67 -52.12 -40.72
CA SER A 48 -19.57 -51.94 -39.58
C SER A 48 -18.79 -51.45 -38.41
N ILE A 49 -18.82 -50.15 -38.16
CA ILE A 49 -18.37 -49.52 -36.90
C ILE A 49 -19.46 -49.86 -35.89
N GLN A 50 -19.22 -50.84 -35.03
CA GLN A 50 -19.98 -50.98 -33.79
C GLN A 50 -19.86 -49.67 -33.04
N ASP A 51 -20.97 -48.99 -32.77
CA ASP A 51 -21.09 -47.83 -31.89
C ASP A 51 -20.68 -48.23 -30.46
N ASN A 52 -19.38 -48.13 -30.15
CA ASN A 52 -18.89 -48.41 -28.82
C ASN A 52 -19.08 -47.14 -27.97
N LYS A 53 -20.17 -47.09 -27.28
CA LYS A 53 -20.53 -46.06 -26.30
C LYS A 53 -19.94 -46.45 -24.95
N VAL A 54 -19.13 -45.56 -24.36
CA VAL A 54 -18.53 -45.73 -23.03
C VAL A 54 -19.18 -44.80 -22.04
N LYS A 55 -19.74 -45.33 -20.97
CA LYS A 55 -20.30 -44.59 -19.86
C LYS A 55 -19.49 -44.87 -18.61
N GLY A 56 -19.51 -43.93 -17.68
CA GLY A 56 -18.83 -44.14 -16.42
C GLY A 56 -19.15 -43.08 -15.39
N LYS A 57 -18.67 -43.35 -14.19
CA LYS A 57 -18.82 -42.46 -13.05
C LYS A 57 -17.43 -42.12 -12.45
N VAL A 58 -17.17 -40.84 -12.24
CA VAL A 58 -15.94 -40.38 -11.60
C VAL A 58 -16.27 -39.94 -10.18
N VAL A 59 -15.49 -40.43 -9.23
CA VAL A 59 -15.66 -40.15 -7.80
C VAL A 59 -14.28 -39.83 -7.20
N ASP A 60 -14.25 -39.17 -6.05
CA ASP A 60 -13.06 -38.99 -5.23
C ASP A 60 -12.68 -40.25 -4.43
N SER A 61 -11.64 -40.17 -3.59
CA SER A 61 -11.20 -41.23 -2.70
C SER A 61 -12.22 -41.60 -1.61
N GLU A 62 -13.16 -40.69 -1.31
CA GLU A 62 -14.24 -40.91 -0.36
C GLU A 62 -15.54 -41.44 -1.01
N GLY A 63 -15.54 -41.56 -2.34
CA GLY A 63 -16.67 -42.04 -3.11
C GLY A 63 -17.70 -41.00 -3.50
N LEU A 64 -17.42 -39.69 -3.29
CA LEU A 64 -18.28 -38.59 -3.71
C LEU A 64 -18.13 -38.31 -5.20
N PRO A 65 -19.24 -38.01 -5.93
CA PRO A 65 -19.17 -37.73 -7.35
C PRO A 65 -18.40 -36.43 -7.62
N LEU A 66 -17.52 -36.49 -8.62
CA LEU A 66 -16.76 -35.34 -9.11
C LEU A 66 -17.43 -34.75 -10.36
N ILE A 67 -17.95 -33.53 -10.21
CA ILE A 67 -18.61 -32.75 -11.27
C ILE A 67 -17.57 -31.95 -12.04
N GLY A 68 -17.68 -31.89 -13.37
CA GLY A 68 -16.79 -31.07 -14.18
C GLY A 68 -15.42 -31.71 -14.51
N VAL A 69 -15.24 -33.00 -14.28
CA VAL A 69 -14.02 -33.72 -14.70
C VAL A 69 -13.98 -33.80 -16.21
N SER A 70 -12.91 -33.32 -16.83
CA SER A 70 -12.67 -33.51 -18.26
C SER A 70 -12.23 -34.94 -18.52
N VAL A 71 -12.95 -35.65 -19.36
CA VAL A 71 -12.68 -37.03 -19.80
C VAL A 71 -12.39 -36.99 -21.30
N SER A 72 -11.18 -37.37 -21.72
CA SER A 72 -10.79 -37.40 -23.13
C SER A 72 -10.11 -38.71 -23.53
N VAL A 73 -10.06 -39.02 -24.82
CA VAL A 73 -9.35 -40.17 -25.35
C VAL A 73 -7.89 -39.77 -25.66
N LYS A 74 -6.90 -40.48 -25.10
CA LYS A 74 -5.44 -40.13 -25.18
C LYS A 74 -4.92 -39.98 -26.62
N SER A 75 -5.52 -40.60 -27.58
CA SER A 75 -5.11 -40.64 -29.00
C SER A 75 -5.98 -39.84 -29.94
N SER A 76 -6.98 -39.09 -29.44
CA SER A 76 -7.92 -38.33 -30.25
C SER A 76 -8.32 -37.01 -29.56
N ASP A 77 -7.94 -35.91 -30.17
CA ASP A 77 -8.24 -34.57 -29.64
C ASP A 77 -9.72 -34.15 -29.78
N ASN A 78 -10.53 -34.96 -30.48
CA ASN A 78 -11.93 -34.62 -30.80
C ASN A 78 -12.96 -35.43 -30.00
N ILE A 79 -12.55 -36.40 -29.16
CA ILE A 79 -13.48 -37.22 -28.37
C ILE A 79 -13.25 -36.91 -26.89
N GLY A 80 -14.19 -36.18 -26.31
CA GLY A 80 -14.18 -35.80 -24.90
C GLY A 80 -15.58 -35.51 -24.36
N SER A 81 -15.68 -35.58 -23.03
CA SER A 81 -16.91 -35.31 -22.26
C SER A 81 -16.55 -34.65 -20.95
N ILE A 82 -17.52 -34.06 -20.28
CA ILE A 82 -17.35 -33.48 -18.93
C ILE A 82 -18.36 -34.18 -18.02
N THR A 83 -17.94 -34.56 -16.79
CA THR A 83 -18.86 -35.23 -15.86
C THR A 83 -19.97 -34.31 -15.37
N ASP A 84 -21.17 -34.85 -15.26
CA ASP A 84 -22.37 -34.20 -14.76
C ASP A 84 -22.37 -34.06 -13.21
N ILE A 85 -23.47 -33.55 -12.63
CA ILE A 85 -23.61 -33.32 -11.20
C ILE A 85 -23.50 -34.58 -10.35
N ASP A 86 -23.79 -35.74 -10.93
CA ASP A 86 -23.68 -37.04 -10.29
C ASP A 86 -22.34 -37.74 -10.59
N GLY A 87 -21.41 -37.04 -11.27
CA GLY A 87 -20.09 -37.52 -11.68
C GLY A 87 -20.12 -38.45 -12.88
N ASN A 88 -21.23 -38.56 -13.61
CA ASN A 88 -21.34 -39.45 -14.76
C ASN A 88 -20.82 -38.77 -16.02
N PHE A 89 -20.22 -39.58 -16.90
CA PHE A 89 -19.80 -39.14 -18.25
C PHE A 89 -20.22 -40.17 -19.29
N GLU A 90 -20.33 -39.71 -20.52
CA GLU A 90 -20.66 -40.54 -21.69
C GLU A 90 -19.79 -40.07 -22.87
N LEU A 91 -19.16 -41.01 -23.54
CA LEU A 91 -18.36 -40.84 -24.73
C LEU A 91 -18.83 -41.74 -25.83
N ASP A 92 -19.07 -41.20 -27.05
CA ASP A 92 -19.44 -41.94 -28.23
C ASP A 92 -18.21 -42.21 -29.12
N ASN A 93 -18.24 -43.26 -29.89
CA ASN A 93 -17.20 -43.65 -30.88
C ASN A 93 -15.81 -43.92 -30.27
N VAL A 94 -15.74 -44.56 -29.12
CA VAL A 94 -14.47 -44.88 -28.43
C VAL A 94 -14.07 -46.30 -28.75
N ALA A 95 -12.79 -46.49 -29.16
CA ALA A 95 -12.25 -47.82 -29.41
C ALA A 95 -12.23 -48.68 -28.13
N SER A 96 -12.58 -49.94 -28.20
CA SER A 96 -12.70 -50.86 -27.05
C SER A 96 -11.39 -51.04 -26.23
N ASN A 97 -10.25 -50.62 -26.77
CA ASN A 97 -8.92 -50.67 -26.13
C ASN A 97 -8.33 -49.29 -25.93
N ALA A 98 -9.15 -48.22 -26.06
CA ALA A 98 -8.69 -46.84 -25.89
C ALA A 98 -8.26 -46.54 -24.44
N THR A 99 -7.31 -45.63 -24.27
CA THR A 99 -6.97 -45.08 -22.96
C THR A 99 -7.73 -43.76 -22.74
N LEU A 100 -8.55 -43.71 -21.70
CA LEU A 100 -9.23 -42.50 -21.27
C LEU A 100 -8.33 -41.71 -20.30
N VAL A 101 -8.30 -40.42 -20.46
CA VAL A 101 -7.58 -39.46 -19.61
C VAL A 101 -8.59 -38.65 -18.83
N PHE A 102 -8.48 -38.70 -17.52
CA PHE A 102 -9.29 -37.93 -16.58
C PHE A 102 -8.46 -36.80 -16.02
N ASN A 103 -8.92 -35.58 -16.22
CA ASN A 103 -8.26 -34.37 -15.72
C ASN A 103 -9.25 -33.50 -14.96
N TYR A 104 -8.91 -33.17 -13.72
CA TYR A 104 -9.73 -32.33 -12.87
C TYR A 104 -8.85 -31.46 -11.96
N LEU A 105 -9.24 -30.20 -11.79
CA LEU A 105 -8.45 -29.26 -11.00
C LEU A 105 -8.40 -29.71 -9.53
N GLY A 106 -7.19 -29.86 -8.98
CA GLY A 106 -7.00 -30.38 -7.62
C GLY A 106 -6.94 -31.89 -7.48
N PHE A 107 -6.93 -32.64 -8.61
CA PHE A 107 -6.80 -34.10 -8.61
C PHE A 107 -5.67 -34.55 -9.52
N THR A 108 -5.03 -35.68 -9.14
CA THR A 108 -3.98 -36.30 -9.96
C THR A 108 -4.58 -36.78 -11.28
N ARG A 109 -4.01 -36.35 -12.40
CA ARG A 109 -4.39 -36.84 -13.73
C ARG A 109 -4.33 -38.36 -13.75
N LYS A 110 -5.44 -39.00 -14.17
CA LYS A 110 -5.54 -40.45 -14.20
C LYS A 110 -5.78 -40.98 -15.62
N GLU A 111 -5.03 -41.99 -16.01
CA GLU A 111 -5.21 -42.71 -17.27
C GLU A 111 -5.80 -44.07 -16.98
N VAL A 112 -6.85 -44.43 -17.72
CA VAL A 112 -7.53 -45.74 -17.59
C VAL A 112 -7.68 -46.37 -18.96
N GLN A 113 -7.07 -47.53 -19.15
CA GLN A 113 -7.20 -48.30 -20.38
C GLN A 113 -8.53 -49.09 -20.36
N LEU A 114 -9.31 -48.96 -21.40
CA LEU A 114 -10.55 -49.71 -21.55
C LEU A 114 -10.19 -51.20 -21.85
N THR A 115 -10.84 -52.09 -21.14
CA THR A 115 -10.70 -53.57 -21.32
C THR A 115 -12.03 -54.20 -21.77
N GLY A 116 -12.72 -53.54 -22.71
CA GLY A 116 -13.95 -54.02 -23.30
C GLY A 116 -15.24 -53.83 -22.46
N LYS A 117 -15.14 -53.11 -21.29
CA LYS A 117 -16.33 -52.78 -20.48
C LYS A 117 -16.98 -51.48 -20.96
N ALA A 118 -18.30 -51.50 -21.18
CA ALA A 118 -19.07 -50.33 -21.58
C ALA A 118 -19.36 -49.36 -20.43
N GLU A 119 -19.12 -49.72 -19.18
CA GLU A 119 -19.34 -48.90 -17.98
C GLU A 119 -18.15 -49.04 -17.03
N ILE A 120 -17.60 -47.89 -16.60
CA ILE A 120 -16.44 -47.84 -15.73
C ILE A 120 -16.64 -46.87 -14.55
N LYS A 121 -16.15 -47.24 -13.37
CA LYS A 121 -16.06 -46.37 -12.23
C LYS A 121 -14.60 -45.93 -12.01
N VAL A 122 -14.33 -44.64 -12.01
CA VAL A 122 -13.02 -44.10 -11.86
C VAL A 122 -12.92 -43.38 -10.54
N VAL A 123 -11.99 -43.77 -9.69
CA VAL A 123 -11.66 -43.07 -8.45
C VAL A 123 -10.47 -42.20 -8.76
N MET A 124 -10.61 -40.87 -8.67
CA MET A 124 -9.51 -39.94 -8.73
C MET A 124 -8.97 -39.69 -7.33
N GLN A 125 -7.68 -39.58 -7.22
CA GLN A 125 -7.04 -39.17 -5.98
C GLN A 125 -6.83 -37.66 -6.00
N GLU A 126 -7.17 -37.00 -4.86
CA GLU A 126 -6.77 -35.61 -4.70
C GLU A 126 -5.27 -35.47 -4.95
N SER A 127 -4.89 -34.54 -5.78
CA SER A 127 -3.49 -34.22 -5.98
C SER A 127 -2.98 -33.65 -4.68
N SER A 128 -2.05 -34.35 -4.04
CA SER A 128 -1.26 -33.78 -2.97
C SER A 128 -0.20 -32.78 -3.51
N GLU A 129 -0.07 -32.69 -4.83
CA GLU A 129 0.59 -31.55 -5.46
C GLU A 129 -0.27 -30.32 -5.16
N VAL A 130 0.16 -29.54 -4.17
CA VAL A 130 -0.19 -28.12 -4.07
C VAL A 130 0.03 -27.57 -5.47
N LEU A 131 -1.06 -27.13 -6.14
CA LEU A 131 -0.96 -26.40 -7.39
C LEU A 131 0.22 -25.45 -7.23
N ASP A 132 1.26 -25.62 -8.05
CA ASP A 132 2.50 -24.85 -7.93
C ASP A 132 2.09 -23.38 -7.90
N ASP A 133 2.18 -22.78 -6.71
CA ASP A 133 1.83 -21.38 -6.50
C ASP A 133 2.73 -20.54 -7.40
N VAL A 134 2.14 -19.95 -8.43
CA VAL A 134 2.84 -19.08 -9.36
C VAL A 134 2.97 -17.72 -8.73
N VAL A 135 4.19 -17.22 -8.66
CA VAL A 135 4.53 -15.89 -8.12
C VAL A 135 4.97 -15.01 -9.27
N VAL A 136 4.52 -13.77 -9.29
CA VAL A 136 4.99 -12.79 -10.28
C VAL A 136 6.37 -12.29 -9.82
N VAL A 137 7.36 -12.45 -10.67
CA VAL A 137 8.74 -12.00 -10.42
C VAL A 137 9.29 -11.32 -11.68
N GLY A 138 9.55 -10.04 -11.60
CA GLY A 138 10.23 -9.23 -12.61
C GLY A 138 9.97 -9.66 -14.06
N TYR A 139 8.96 -9.11 -14.71
CA TYR A 139 8.63 -9.35 -16.12
C TYR A 139 8.30 -10.81 -16.49
N GLY A 140 7.83 -11.61 -15.52
CA GLY A 140 7.42 -12.99 -15.75
C GLY A 140 6.84 -13.63 -14.51
N THR A 141 6.42 -14.88 -14.68
CA THR A 141 5.92 -15.70 -13.59
C THR A 141 6.87 -16.86 -13.34
N MET A 142 7.06 -17.23 -12.07
CA MET A 142 7.84 -18.40 -11.65
C MET A 142 7.02 -19.24 -10.68
N GLU A 143 7.22 -20.53 -10.70
CA GLU A 143 6.69 -21.41 -9.68
C GLU A 143 7.39 -21.10 -8.35
N LYS A 144 6.64 -21.10 -7.25
CA LYS A 144 7.19 -20.80 -5.91
C LYS A 144 8.42 -21.67 -5.60
N ARG A 145 8.44 -22.92 -6.08
CA ARG A 145 9.57 -23.85 -5.92
C ARG A 145 10.82 -23.46 -6.71
N GLU A 146 10.72 -22.63 -7.76
CA GLU A 146 11.85 -22.17 -8.58
C GLU A 146 12.47 -20.86 -8.07
N LEU A 147 11.89 -20.25 -7.02
CA LEU A 147 12.38 -18.98 -6.48
C LEU A 147 13.74 -19.16 -5.80
N THR A 148 14.71 -18.34 -6.15
CA THR A 148 16.05 -18.29 -5.54
C THR A 148 16.23 -17.13 -4.59
N SER A 149 15.23 -16.22 -4.49
CA SER A 149 15.26 -14.97 -3.75
C SER A 149 14.13 -14.88 -2.72
N SER A 150 14.21 -13.91 -1.79
CA SER A 150 13.19 -13.69 -0.77
C SER A 150 11.97 -12.95 -1.35
N VAL A 151 10.87 -13.67 -1.52
CA VAL A 151 9.59 -13.14 -2.01
C VAL A 151 8.48 -13.52 -1.04
N SER A 152 7.61 -12.54 -0.72
CA SER A 152 6.36 -12.80 0.00
C SER A 152 5.19 -12.55 -0.92
N SER A 153 4.28 -13.52 -0.98
CA SER A 153 3.06 -13.46 -1.81
C SER A 153 1.82 -13.50 -0.92
N LEU A 154 0.89 -12.59 -1.15
CA LEU A 154 -0.40 -12.52 -0.48
C LEU A 154 -1.50 -12.61 -1.54
N LYS A 155 -2.38 -13.59 -1.44
CA LYS A 155 -3.51 -13.77 -2.35
C LYS A 155 -4.75 -13.06 -1.83
N ALA A 156 -5.71 -12.79 -2.71
CA ALA A 156 -6.97 -12.13 -2.36
C ALA A 156 -7.71 -12.77 -1.16
N LYS A 157 -7.65 -14.10 -1.04
CA LYS A 157 -8.26 -14.84 0.08
C LYS A 157 -7.62 -14.56 1.45
N ASP A 158 -6.37 -14.08 1.46
CA ASP A 158 -5.57 -13.85 2.65
C ASP A 158 -5.69 -12.38 3.15
N PHE A 159 -6.42 -11.52 2.41
CA PHE A 159 -6.65 -10.14 2.82
C PHE A 159 -7.53 -10.09 4.08
N MET A 160 -7.30 -9.07 4.89
CA MET A 160 -8.15 -8.84 6.06
C MET A 160 -9.61 -8.62 5.63
N GLY A 161 -10.54 -9.22 6.37
CA GLY A 161 -11.97 -9.01 6.17
C GLY A 161 -12.40 -7.58 6.54
N GLY A 162 -13.55 -7.17 6.00
CA GLY A 162 -14.14 -5.86 6.27
C GLY A 162 -13.63 -4.73 5.39
N ASN A 163 -14.18 -3.54 5.60
CA ASN A 163 -13.77 -2.33 4.90
C ASN A 163 -12.37 -1.90 5.36
N THR A 164 -11.51 -1.61 4.40
CA THR A 164 -10.23 -0.97 4.63
C THR A 164 -10.22 0.36 3.90
N ALA A 165 -9.61 1.38 4.50
CA ALA A 165 -9.45 2.67 3.84
C ALA A 165 -8.69 2.52 2.51
N SER A 166 -7.73 1.59 2.48
CA SER A 166 -6.92 1.23 1.31
C SER A 166 -6.54 -0.25 1.35
N PRO A 167 -6.35 -0.92 0.19
CA PRO A 167 -5.77 -2.26 0.12
C PRO A 167 -4.39 -2.39 0.78
N ILE A 168 -3.60 -1.31 0.85
CA ILE A 168 -2.32 -1.28 1.58
C ILE A 168 -2.53 -1.65 3.05
N GLN A 169 -3.55 -1.11 3.68
CA GLN A 169 -3.86 -1.40 5.09
C GLN A 169 -4.13 -2.89 5.33
N ALA A 170 -4.66 -3.60 4.32
CA ALA A 170 -4.88 -5.04 4.40
C ALA A 170 -3.58 -5.87 4.42
N LEU A 171 -2.42 -5.27 4.11
CA LEU A 171 -1.11 -5.91 4.14
C LEU A 171 -0.41 -5.80 5.50
N ALA A 172 -0.84 -4.87 6.37
CA ALA A 172 -0.18 -4.60 7.65
C ALA A 172 -0.07 -5.87 8.51
N GLY A 173 1.15 -6.24 8.90
CA GLY A 173 1.48 -7.45 9.65
C GLY A 173 1.30 -8.78 8.91
N LYS A 174 0.88 -8.77 7.64
CA LYS A 174 0.76 -9.97 6.80
C LYS A 174 2.01 -10.26 5.95
N ILE A 175 2.91 -9.30 5.86
CA ILE A 175 4.19 -9.41 5.16
C ILE A 175 5.30 -9.03 6.15
N THR A 176 6.21 -9.96 6.43
CA THR A 176 7.36 -9.73 7.32
C THR A 176 8.27 -8.64 6.76
N GLY A 177 8.74 -7.74 7.64
CA GLY A 177 9.62 -6.64 7.30
C GLY A 177 8.97 -5.47 6.53
N LEU A 178 7.64 -5.50 6.32
CA LEU A 178 6.90 -4.39 5.73
C LEU A 178 6.16 -3.62 6.82
N SER A 179 6.65 -2.43 7.14
CA SER A 179 6.02 -1.48 8.05
C SER A 179 5.07 -0.57 7.27
N ILE A 180 3.86 -0.40 7.79
CA ILE A 180 2.79 0.43 7.19
C ILE A 180 2.26 1.34 8.28
N TYR A 181 2.34 2.63 8.06
CA TYR A 181 1.83 3.65 8.98
C TYR A 181 0.78 4.54 8.30
N SER A 182 -0.32 4.82 9.00
CA SER A 182 -1.32 5.81 8.61
C SER A 182 -1.11 7.08 9.42
N SER A 183 -0.71 8.16 8.78
CA SER A 183 -0.44 9.45 9.44
C SER A 183 -1.69 10.13 9.99
N ALA A 184 -2.85 9.81 9.43
CA ALA A 184 -4.11 10.47 9.75
C ALA A 184 -5.13 9.51 10.41
N GLY A 185 -4.67 8.50 11.14
CA GLY A 185 -5.54 7.61 11.90
C GLY A 185 -6.64 6.97 11.05
N SER A 186 -7.90 7.34 11.33
CA SER A 186 -9.10 6.85 10.62
C SER A 186 -9.68 7.88 9.64
N ASP A 187 -8.97 8.95 9.32
CA ASP A 187 -9.41 9.92 8.31
C ASP A 187 -9.52 9.24 6.94
N PRO A 188 -10.67 9.29 6.24
CA PRO A 188 -10.85 8.71 4.92
C PRO A 188 -9.95 9.35 3.85
N ASN A 189 -9.45 10.57 4.11
CA ASN A 189 -8.52 11.30 3.24
C ASN A 189 -7.05 11.06 3.61
N GLY A 190 -6.77 10.31 4.68
CA GLY A 190 -5.43 10.05 5.18
C GLY A 190 -4.56 9.22 4.24
N GLY A 191 -3.26 9.53 4.24
CA GLY A 191 -2.24 8.81 3.50
C GLY A 191 -1.65 7.62 4.28
N PHE A 192 -0.85 6.82 3.57
CA PHE A 192 -0.08 5.71 4.14
C PHE A 192 1.38 5.86 3.73
N SER A 193 2.27 5.66 4.69
CA SER A 193 3.71 5.51 4.45
C SER A 193 4.09 4.04 4.50
N LEU A 194 4.94 3.62 3.58
CA LEU A 194 5.41 2.24 3.42
C LEU A 194 6.92 2.19 3.59
N GLN A 195 7.40 1.25 4.37
CA GLN A 195 8.84 1.02 4.52
C GLN A 195 9.13 -0.48 4.57
N LEU A 196 10.11 -0.95 3.78
CA LEU A 196 10.47 -2.35 3.72
C LEU A 196 11.89 -2.58 4.24
N ARG A 197 12.01 -3.36 5.33
CA ARG A 197 13.29 -3.70 5.97
C ARG A 197 14.09 -2.47 6.42
N GLY A 198 13.44 -1.46 7.02
CA GLY A 198 14.06 -0.29 7.59
C GLY A 198 14.39 0.84 6.61
N VAL A 199 15.06 1.86 7.09
CA VAL A 199 15.43 3.06 6.33
C VAL A 199 16.50 2.74 5.29
N ASN A 200 16.33 3.25 4.07
CA ASN A 200 17.23 3.00 2.93
C ASN A 200 17.97 4.27 2.47
N SER A 201 17.57 5.44 2.91
CA SER A 201 18.19 6.72 2.53
C SER A 201 17.89 7.80 3.56
N ILE A 202 18.75 8.80 3.66
CA ILE A 202 18.51 10.00 4.48
C ILE A 202 17.60 10.99 3.74
N LYS A 203 17.86 11.23 2.46
CA LYS A 203 17.15 12.25 1.66
C LYS A 203 16.36 11.66 0.49
N ALA A 204 16.83 10.56 -0.08
CA ALA A 204 16.16 9.92 -1.19
C ALA A 204 14.95 9.09 -0.71
N ASP A 205 14.17 8.59 -1.68
CA ASP A 205 12.95 7.85 -1.42
C ASP A 205 13.21 6.53 -0.67
N ASN A 206 12.43 6.28 0.36
CA ASN A 206 12.48 5.08 1.19
C ASN A 206 11.34 4.08 0.86
N GLU A 207 10.33 4.51 0.08
CA GLU A 207 9.18 3.67 -0.23
C GLU A 207 9.50 2.59 -1.26
N PRO A 208 8.85 1.41 -1.17
CA PRO A 208 8.94 0.38 -2.20
C PRO A 208 8.29 0.84 -3.50
N LEU A 209 8.88 0.44 -4.64
CA LEU A 209 8.30 0.67 -5.95
C LEU A 209 7.02 -0.15 -6.12
N ILE A 210 5.89 0.52 -6.37
CA ILE A 210 4.61 -0.15 -6.66
C ILE A 210 4.46 -0.32 -8.17
N ILE A 211 4.17 -1.55 -8.59
CA ILE A 211 3.91 -1.91 -9.99
C ILE A 211 2.55 -2.59 -10.06
N VAL A 212 1.62 -2.00 -10.81
CA VAL A 212 0.28 -2.56 -11.01
C VAL A 212 0.18 -3.09 -12.43
N ASP A 213 -0.03 -4.40 -12.58
CA ASP A 213 -0.15 -5.08 -13.88
C ASP A 213 1.01 -4.76 -14.86
N GLY A 214 2.23 -4.62 -14.35
CA GLY A 214 3.43 -4.30 -15.11
C GLY A 214 3.68 -2.81 -15.34
N VAL A 215 2.79 -1.91 -14.90
CA VAL A 215 2.99 -0.45 -15.02
C VAL A 215 3.61 0.10 -13.74
N PRO A 216 4.84 0.65 -13.78
CA PRO A 216 5.49 1.21 -12.62
C PRO A 216 4.90 2.55 -12.19
N GLY A 217 4.97 2.84 -10.88
CA GLY A 217 4.45 4.07 -10.28
C GLY A 217 2.92 4.09 -10.13
N GLY A 218 2.26 2.94 -10.23
CA GLY A 218 0.84 2.78 -9.92
C GLY A 218 0.55 3.09 -8.45
N SER A 219 -0.69 3.43 -8.13
CA SER A 219 -1.14 3.58 -6.75
C SER A 219 -2.05 2.42 -6.36
N ILE A 220 -1.67 1.71 -5.34
CA ILE A 220 -2.52 0.66 -4.77
C ILE A 220 -3.73 1.24 -4.02
N ASN A 221 -3.64 2.50 -3.57
CA ASN A 221 -4.70 3.18 -2.81
C ASN A 221 -6.00 3.40 -3.59
N VAL A 222 -5.93 3.36 -4.93
CA VAL A 222 -7.12 3.52 -5.79
C VAL A 222 -7.63 2.20 -6.38
N LEU A 223 -7.04 1.08 -5.95
CA LEU A 223 -7.54 -0.24 -6.30
C LEU A 223 -8.58 -0.70 -5.28
N GLN A 224 -9.49 -1.55 -5.71
CA GLN A 224 -10.38 -2.24 -4.78
C GLN A 224 -9.80 -3.62 -4.46
N LYS A 225 -9.90 -4.07 -3.20
CA LYS A 225 -9.38 -5.38 -2.77
C LYS A 225 -9.97 -6.54 -3.60
N GLU A 226 -11.21 -6.37 -4.05
CA GLU A 226 -11.92 -7.36 -4.89
C GLU A 226 -11.35 -7.46 -6.30
N ASP A 227 -10.69 -6.40 -6.80
CA ASP A 227 -10.00 -6.40 -8.11
C ASP A 227 -8.62 -7.06 -8.05
N ILE A 228 -8.04 -7.26 -6.86
CA ILE A 228 -6.68 -7.77 -6.68
C ILE A 228 -6.71 -9.31 -6.63
N VAL A 229 -5.82 -9.96 -7.36
CA VAL A 229 -5.59 -11.40 -7.33
C VAL A 229 -4.47 -11.76 -6.36
N SER A 230 -3.33 -11.06 -6.49
CA SER A 230 -2.17 -11.23 -5.62
C SER A 230 -1.40 -9.93 -5.46
N ILE A 231 -0.68 -9.86 -4.34
CA ILE A 231 0.35 -8.87 -4.09
C ILE A 231 1.62 -9.64 -3.74
N ASP A 232 2.65 -9.46 -4.59
CA ASP A 232 3.94 -10.12 -4.45
C ASP A 232 4.99 -9.07 -4.08
N VAL A 233 5.73 -9.27 -2.97
CA VAL A 233 6.71 -8.33 -2.45
C VAL A 233 8.12 -8.92 -2.63
N LEU A 234 8.92 -8.26 -3.46
CA LEU A 234 10.32 -8.58 -3.69
C LEU A 234 11.15 -7.81 -2.66
N LYS A 235 11.76 -8.53 -1.72
CA LYS A 235 12.38 -7.92 -0.54
C LYS A 235 13.88 -7.71 -0.68
N ASP A 236 14.56 -8.54 -1.47
CA ASP A 236 16.00 -8.49 -1.65
C ASP A 236 16.42 -7.90 -3.00
N ALA A 237 17.64 -7.38 -3.06
CA ALA A 237 18.16 -6.78 -4.27
C ALA A 237 18.38 -7.79 -5.40
N SER A 238 18.55 -9.09 -5.13
CA SER A 238 18.73 -10.11 -6.18
C SER A 238 17.48 -10.28 -7.02
N ALA A 239 16.28 -10.16 -6.39
CA ALA A 239 14.99 -10.14 -7.07
C ALA A 239 14.66 -8.77 -7.66
N ALA A 240 15.00 -7.70 -6.95
CA ALA A 240 14.62 -6.33 -7.26
C ALA A 240 15.51 -5.67 -8.34
N ALA A 241 16.77 -6.14 -8.52
CA ALA A 241 17.74 -5.54 -9.45
C ALA A 241 17.22 -5.41 -10.89
N ILE A 242 16.35 -6.33 -11.33
CA ILE A 242 15.74 -6.26 -12.67
C ILE A 242 14.87 -5.00 -12.87
N TYR A 243 14.36 -4.39 -11.79
CA TYR A 243 13.59 -3.13 -11.78
C TYR A 243 14.47 -1.88 -11.59
N GLY A 244 15.77 -2.08 -11.34
CA GLY A 244 16.79 -1.02 -11.29
C GLY A 244 16.70 -0.14 -10.06
N THR A 245 17.00 1.12 -10.26
CA THR A 245 17.23 2.12 -9.20
C THR A 245 15.99 2.50 -8.41
N ARG A 246 14.81 2.33 -8.96
CA ARG A 246 13.55 2.58 -8.24
C ARG A 246 13.21 1.48 -7.23
N ALA A 247 13.91 0.35 -7.29
CA ALA A 247 13.67 -0.80 -6.43
C ALA A 247 14.55 -0.79 -5.16
N SER A 248 15.20 0.33 -4.84
CA SER A 248 16.01 0.44 -3.63
C SER A 248 15.22 0.16 -2.35
N GLY A 249 14.00 0.66 -2.24
CA GLY A 249 13.07 0.36 -1.15
C GLY A 249 12.41 -1.03 -1.24
N GLY A 250 12.73 -1.86 -2.27
CA GLY A 250 12.01 -3.08 -2.60
C GLY A 250 10.93 -2.86 -3.67
N VAL A 251 10.19 -3.93 -4.03
CA VAL A 251 9.15 -3.85 -5.07
C VAL A 251 7.88 -4.54 -4.61
N ILE A 252 6.74 -3.88 -4.79
CA ILE A 252 5.40 -4.42 -4.56
C ILE A 252 4.71 -4.59 -5.92
N LEU A 253 4.51 -5.84 -6.32
CA LEU A 253 3.85 -6.21 -7.56
C LEU A 253 2.39 -6.52 -7.28
N VAL A 254 1.48 -5.80 -7.90
CA VAL A 254 0.04 -6.00 -7.77
C VAL A 254 -0.50 -6.58 -9.07
N THR A 255 -1.08 -7.77 -8.96
CA THR A 255 -1.77 -8.42 -10.08
C THR A 255 -3.27 -8.29 -9.89
N THR A 256 -3.95 -7.73 -10.89
CA THR A 256 -5.40 -7.56 -10.85
C THR A 256 -6.13 -8.63 -11.65
N ARG A 257 -7.44 -8.75 -11.42
CA ARG A 257 -8.29 -9.73 -12.10
C ARG A 257 -8.31 -9.48 -13.61
N SER A 258 -8.23 -10.55 -14.36
CA SER A 258 -8.41 -10.59 -15.82
C SER A 258 -9.66 -11.40 -16.17
N GLY A 259 -10.10 -11.33 -17.42
CA GLY A 259 -11.18 -12.17 -17.90
C GLY A 259 -10.82 -13.65 -17.85
N SER A 260 -11.82 -14.48 -17.63
CA SER A 260 -11.71 -15.94 -17.66
C SER A 260 -12.43 -16.52 -18.89
N GLU A 261 -11.93 -17.66 -19.37
CA GLU A 261 -12.68 -18.43 -20.41
C GLU A 261 -13.93 -19.05 -19.77
N GLY A 262 -15.04 -19.02 -20.49
CA GLY A 262 -16.28 -19.67 -20.10
C GLY A 262 -17.47 -18.72 -19.93
N ARG A 263 -18.47 -19.18 -19.19
CA ARG A 263 -19.69 -18.41 -18.92
C ARG A 263 -19.37 -17.08 -18.23
N VAL A 264 -20.10 -16.04 -18.61
CA VAL A 264 -20.03 -14.74 -17.92
C VAL A 264 -20.53 -14.91 -16.49
N SER A 265 -19.69 -14.55 -15.53
CA SER A 265 -20.05 -14.44 -14.12
C SER A 265 -20.19 -12.97 -13.73
N VAL A 266 -21.21 -12.67 -12.95
CA VAL A 266 -21.45 -11.34 -12.41
C VAL A 266 -21.37 -11.43 -10.89
N ASN A 267 -20.61 -10.49 -10.29
CA ASN A 267 -20.45 -10.43 -8.85
C ASN A 267 -20.88 -9.06 -8.36
N TYR A 268 -21.65 -9.03 -7.28
CA TYR A 268 -21.94 -7.83 -6.51
C TYR A 268 -21.31 -7.95 -5.13
N SER A 269 -20.64 -6.89 -4.67
CA SER A 269 -20.13 -6.74 -3.31
C SER A 269 -20.62 -5.44 -2.70
N GLY A 270 -21.28 -5.52 -1.54
CA GLY A 270 -21.74 -4.38 -0.76
C GLY A 270 -21.15 -4.45 0.65
N GLU A 271 -20.69 -3.32 1.16
CA GLU A 271 -20.17 -3.18 2.54
C GLU A 271 -20.76 -1.93 3.20
N LEU A 272 -21.24 -2.09 4.43
CA LEU A 272 -21.70 -1.03 5.30
C LEU A 272 -20.83 -1.01 6.55
N THR A 273 -20.27 0.13 6.87
CA THR A 273 -19.30 0.27 7.96
C THR A 273 -19.68 1.42 8.88
N THR A 274 -19.53 1.19 10.17
CA THR A 274 -19.59 2.24 11.20
C THR A 274 -18.36 2.14 12.09
N GLU A 275 -18.00 3.24 12.76
CA GLU A 275 -16.80 3.32 13.55
C GLU A 275 -17.08 3.94 14.91
N THR A 276 -16.29 3.57 15.91
CA THR A 276 -16.29 4.19 17.23
C THR A 276 -14.87 4.53 17.66
N ILE A 277 -14.70 5.59 18.44
CA ILE A 277 -13.38 6.01 18.92
C ILE A 277 -12.76 4.90 19.77
N ALA A 278 -11.51 4.55 19.50
CA ALA A 278 -10.81 3.53 20.28
C ALA A 278 -10.33 4.07 21.64
N ARG A 279 -9.75 5.28 21.63
CA ARG A 279 -9.24 5.99 22.80
C ARG A 279 -9.19 7.49 22.55
N ARG A 280 -9.43 8.32 23.58
CA ARG A 280 -9.24 9.76 23.57
C ARG A 280 -8.45 10.22 24.78
N ALA A 281 -7.76 11.34 24.67
CA ALA A 281 -7.12 11.98 25.80
C ALA A 281 -8.17 12.42 26.84
N GLN A 282 -7.89 12.20 28.10
CA GLN A 282 -8.79 12.54 29.21
C GLN A 282 -8.47 13.95 29.68
N THR A 283 -9.08 14.94 29.03
CA THR A 283 -9.00 16.36 29.43
C THR A 283 -9.88 16.63 30.64
N LEU A 284 -9.64 17.73 31.35
CA LEU A 284 -10.51 18.13 32.45
C LEU A 284 -11.89 18.50 31.92
N THR A 285 -12.91 18.01 32.61
CA THR A 285 -14.29 18.49 32.43
C THR A 285 -14.46 19.90 33.03
N ALA A 286 -15.53 20.60 32.67
CA ALA A 286 -15.81 21.92 33.23
C ALA A 286 -15.90 21.93 34.77
N ASP A 287 -16.46 20.86 35.37
CA ASP A 287 -16.56 20.77 36.81
C ASP A 287 -15.19 20.52 37.46
N GLN A 288 -14.35 19.66 36.86
CA GLN A 288 -12.97 19.45 37.31
C GLN A 288 -12.14 20.73 37.16
N TRP A 289 -12.32 21.46 36.06
CA TRP A 289 -11.67 22.75 35.80
C TRP A 289 -12.01 23.78 36.88
N ARG A 290 -13.30 23.95 37.19
CA ARG A 290 -13.78 24.84 38.27
C ARG A 290 -13.23 24.44 39.63
N ALA A 291 -13.13 23.13 39.91
CA ALA A 291 -12.61 22.61 41.16
C ALA A 291 -11.12 22.94 41.39
N GLN A 292 -10.38 23.22 40.34
CA GLN A 292 -8.97 23.69 40.38
C GLN A 292 -8.88 25.20 40.60
N GLY A 293 -10.00 25.96 40.55
CA GLY A 293 -10.02 27.41 40.70
C GLY A 293 -9.54 28.17 39.46
N TYR A 294 -9.56 27.53 38.29
CA TYR A 294 -9.22 28.17 37.00
C TYR A 294 -10.36 29.08 36.49
N ASP A 295 -10.08 29.95 35.52
CA ASP A 295 -11.03 30.87 34.95
C ASP A 295 -12.29 30.19 34.42
N ASP A 296 -13.47 30.63 34.90
CA ASP A 296 -14.77 30.07 34.54
C ASP A 296 -15.57 31.04 33.66
N TYR A 297 -15.87 30.62 32.42
CA TYR A 297 -16.67 31.37 31.45
C TYR A 297 -18.13 30.93 31.43
N GLY A 298 -18.57 30.12 32.39
CA GLY A 298 -19.97 29.79 32.64
C GLY A 298 -20.57 28.64 31.83
N ALA A 299 -19.89 28.12 30.83
CA ALA A 299 -20.36 26.98 30.01
C ALA A 299 -19.88 25.62 30.55
N SER A 300 -20.34 24.54 29.96
CA SER A 300 -19.83 23.19 30.13
C SER A 300 -19.76 22.54 28.76
N THR A 301 -18.61 22.64 28.09
CA THR A 301 -18.38 22.22 26.70
C THR A 301 -17.46 21.01 26.65
N ASP A 302 -17.93 19.93 26.03
CA ASP A 302 -17.05 18.88 25.55
C ASP A 302 -16.66 19.19 24.10
N TRP A 303 -15.50 19.83 23.95
CA TRP A 303 -15.02 20.29 22.65
C TRP A 303 -14.78 19.12 21.68
N PHE A 304 -14.36 17.96 22.18
CA PHE A 304 -14.09 16.79 21.37
C PHE A 304 -15.40 16.20 20.79
N ASP A 305 -16.45 16.10 21.61
CA ASP A 305 -17.75 15.62 21.14
C ASP A 305 -18.39 16.64 20.16
N ALA A 306 -18.13 17.94 20.34
CA ALA A 306 -18.66 19.00 19.48
C ALA A 306 -18.12 18.95 18.02
N ILE A 307 -16.94 18.36 17.79
CA ILE A 307 -16.29 18.27 16.48
C ILE A 307 -16.32 16.86 15.87
N THR A 308 -16.85 15.89 16.61
CA THR A 308 -16.84 14.49 16.17
C THR A 308 -18.25 13.95 15.91
N ARG A 309 -18.33 12.91 15.12
CA ARG A 309 -19.55 12.16 14.80
C ARG A 309 -19.27 10.67 14.73
N THR A 310 -20.32 9.84 14.77
CA THR A 310 -20.24 8.42 14.41
C THR A 310 -20.17 8.30 12.89
N PRO A 311 -19.02 7.89 12.31
CA PRO A 311 -18.86 7.80 10.86
C PRO A 311 -19.69 6.67 10.26
N PHE A 312 -20.16 6.89 9.03
CA PHE A 312 -20.79 5.87 8.22
C PHE A 312 -20.12 5.78 6.85
N THR A 313 -19.72 4.58 6.46
CA THR A 313 -19.12 4.31 5.14
C THR A 313 -19.93 3.24 4.43
N GLN A 314 -20.24 3.49 3.16
CA GLN A 314 -20.87 2.53 2.27
C GLN A 314 -20.03 2.29 1.03
N LYS A 315 -19.96 1.03 0.59
CA LYS A 315 -19.29 0.64 -0.64
C LYS A 315 -20.16 -0.33 -1.42
N HIS A 316 -20.27 -0.08 -2.72
CA HIS A 316 -21.00 -0.94 -3.64
C HIS A 316 -20.14 -1.19 -4.88
N MET A 317 -19.97 -2.43 -5.26
CA MET A 317 -19.18 -2.81 -6.41
C MET A 317 -19.88 -3.90 -7.22
N VAL A 318 -19.90 -3.74 -8.53
CA VAL A 318 -20.32 -4.77 -9.49
C VAL A 318 -19.15 -5.12 -10.37
N SER A 319 -18.91 -6.41 -10.58
CA SER A 319 -17.88 -6.88 -11.50
C SER A 319 -18.42 -8.00 -12.40
N MET A 320 -17.86 -8.07 -13.61
CA MET A 320 -18.17 -9.08 -14.63
C MET A 320 -16.89 -9.70 -15.15
N SER A 321 -16.89 -11.02 -15.34
CA SER A 321 -15.78 -11.76 -15.94
C SER A 321 -16.31 -12.83 -16.87
N GLY A 322 -15.73 -12.96 -18.05
CA GLY A 322 -16.11 -14.02 -18.99
C GLY A 322 -15.43 -13.87 -20.35
N GLY A 323 -15.71 -14.82 -21.24
CA GLY A 323 -15.20 -14.75 -22.59
C GLY A 323 -14.97 -16.11 -23.25
N THR A 324 -14.31 -16.09 -24.38
CA THR A 324 -13.91 -17.26 -25.17
C THR A 324 -12.39 -17.44 -25.14
N LYS A 325 -11.87 -18.49 -25.77
CA LYS A 325 -10.41 -18.67 -25.96
C LYS A 325 -9.76 -17.48 -26.68
N GLN A 326 -10.46 -16.85 -27.63
CA GLN A 326 -9.95 -15.73 -28.41
C GLN A 326 -10.10 -14.40 -27.71
N PHE A 327 -11.18 -14.19 -26.95
CA PHE A 327 -11.45 -12.92 -26.27
C PHE A 327 -12.00 -13.17 -24.90
N ASN A 328 -11.36 -12.60 -23.89
CA ASN A 328 -11.86 -12.55 -22.52
C ASN A 328 -11.74 -11.15 -21.95
N ALA A 329 -12.66 -10.82 -21.05
CA ALA A 329 -12.69 -9.50 -20.42
C ALA A 329 -13.12 -9.60 -18.96
N TYR A 330 -12.61 -8.66 -18.17
CA TYR A 330 -13.05 -8.34 -16.83
C TYR A 330 -13.41 -6.87 -16.76
N ALA A 331 -14.55 -6.54 -16.20
CA ALA A 331 -14.96 -5.16 -15.94
C ALA A 331 -15.48 -5.03 -14.53
N SER A 332 -15.15 -3.91 -13.86
CA SER A 332 -15.72 -3.57 -12.56
C SER A 332 -16.06 -2.08 -12.47
N LEU A 333 -17.10 -1.78 -11.70
CA LEU A 333 -17.53 -0.43 -11.35
C LEU A 333 -17.83 -0.39 -9.86
N TYR A 334 -17.43 0.68 -9.19
CA TYR A 334 -17.70 0.85 -7.77
C TYR A 334 -18.03 2.29 -7.40
N TYR A 335 -18.78 2.41 -6.32
CA TYR A 335 -19.01 3.62 -5.56
C TYR A 335 -18.61 3.38 -4.10
N LYS A 336 -17.90 4.33 -3.49
CA LYS A 336 -17.60 4.35 -2.07
C LYS A 336 -17.85 5.76 -1.54
N GLY A 337 -18.72 5.87 -0.52
CA GLY A 337 -18.92 7.09 0.23
C GLY A 337 -18.44 6.85 1.68
N ALA A 338 -17.47 7.60 2.14
CA ALA A 338 -16.86 7.46 3.45
C ALA A 338 -16.93 8.76 4.22
N GLN A 339 -17.49 8.71 5.43
CA GLN A 339 -17.44 9.81 6.39
C GLN A 339 -16.28 9.61 7.35
N GLY A 340 -15.58 10.70 7.65
CA GLY A 340 -14.61 10.73 8.75
C GLY A 340 -15.29 10.94 10.10
N MET A 341 -14.57 10.62 11.17
CA MET A 341 -15.01 10.88 12.54
C MET A 341 -15.08 12.37 12.83
N SER A 342 -14.18 13.18 12.29
CA SER A 342 -14.28 14.63 12.31
C SER A 342 -15.43 15.10 11.45
N ILE A 343 -16.27 16.01 11.96
CA ILE A 343 -17.28 16.72 11.19
C ILE A 343 -16.57 17.49 10.07
N GLY A 344 -17.12 17.44 8.84
CA GLY A 344 -16.52 18.09 7.66
C GLY A 344 -15.45 17.26 6.93
N SER A 345 -14.97 16.11 7.46
CA SER A 345 -14.12 15.19 6.71
C SER A 345 -14.96 14.12 6.03
N ASP A 346 -15.03 14.16 4.70
CA ASP A 346 -15.79 13.22 3.88
C ASP A 346 -15.00 12.86 2.61
N ARG A 347 -15.28 11.68 2.04
CA ARG A 347 -14.68 11.23 0.79
C ARG A 347 -15.67 10.41 -0.03
N GLU A 348 -15.86 10.80 -1.28
CA GLU A 348 -16.60 10.04 -2.27
C GLU A 348 -15.68 9.55 -3.38
N GLU A 349 -15.81 8.29 -3.75
CA GLU A 349 -15.04 7.68 -4.84
C GLU A 349 -15.99 7.00 -5.82
N VAL A 350 -15.79 7.28 -7.09
CA VAL A 350 -16.41 6.53 -8.19
C VAL A 350 -15.30 6.04 -9.10
N GLY A 351 -15.27 4.74 -9.37
CA GLY A 351 -14.20 4.20 -10.20
C GLY A 351 -14.62 2.98 -10.99
N GLY A 352 -13.83 2.70 -12.00
CA GLY A 352 -14.05 1.55 -12.86
C GLY A 352 -12.77 1.00 -13.46
N ARG A 353 -12.79 -0.29 -13.72
CA ARG A 353 -11.69 -1.05 -14.33
C ARG A 353 -12.19 -1.84 -15.52
N LEU A 354 -11.36 -1.89 -16.56
CA LEU A 354 -11.54 -2.76 -17.72
C LEU A 354 -10.22 -3.44 -18.05
N ASN A 355 -10.21 -4.77 -18.02
CA ASN A 355 -9.10 -5.59 -18.47
C ASN A 355 -9.60 -6.51 -19.56
N PHE A 356 -8.93 -6.56 -20.70
CA PHE A 356 -9.26 -7.50 -21.76
C PHE A 356 -8.02 -8.15 -22.36
N THR A 357 -8.20 -9.35 -22.91
CA THR A 357 -7.17 -10.08 -23.65
C THR A 357 -7.80 -10.63 -24.92
N PHE A 358 -7.12 -10.42 -26.04
CA PHE A 358 -7.51 -10.90 -27.37
C PHE A 358 -6.39 -11.71 -28.01
N LYS A 359 -6.64 -12.96 -28.35
CA LYS A 359 -5.71 -13.86 -29.01
C LYS A 359 -6.07 -14.03 -30.47
N THR A 360 -5.10 -13.89 -31.37
CA THR A 360 -5.27 -13.98 -32.81
C THR A 360 -4.07 -14.64 -33.49
N LEU A 361 -4.09 -14.80 -34.80
CA LEU A 361 -3.06 -15.48 -35.57
C LEU A 361 -2.75 -16.92 -35.05
N ASN A 362 -3.78 -17.71 -34.78
CA ASN A 362 -3.67 -19.03 -34.15
C ASN A 362 -2.88 -19.00 -32.85
N ASP A 363 -3.29 -18.12 -31.94
CA ASP A 363 -2.69 -17.88 -30.60
C ASP A 363 -1.25 -17.38 -30.63
N ARG A 364 -0.73 -16.97 -31.80
CA ARG A 364 0.62 -16.41 -31.89
C ARG A 364 0.69 -14.95 -31.42
N LEU A 365 -0.38 -14.20 -31.56
CA LEU A 365 -0.45 -12.79 -31.11
C LEU A 365 -1.50 -12.66 -30.02
N GLU A 366 -1.05 -12.20 -28.83
CA GLU A 366 -1.91 -11.85 -27.71
C GLU A 366 -1.84 -10.34 -27.49
N LEU A 367 -2.99 -9.68 -27.58
CA LEU A 367 -3.16 -8.26 -27.29
C LEU A 367 -3.91 -8.13 -25.97
N SER A 368 -3.40 -7.35 -25.04
CA SER A 368 -4.09 -7.07 -23.77
C SER A 368 -4.12 -5.57 -23.49
N GLY A 369 -5.28 -5.11 -23.01
CA GLY A 369 -5.47 -3.75 -22.58
C GLY A 369 -6.01 -3.71 -21.16
N ARG A 370 -5.55 -2.74 -20.37
CA ARG A 370 -5.97 -2.51 -19.00
C ARG A 370 -6.19 -1.03 -18.78
N VAL A 371 -7.30 -0.68 -18.20
CA VAL A 371 -7.66 0.70 -17.86
C VAL A 371 -8.27 0.71 -16.47
N ASN A 372 -7.79 1.60 -15.62
CA ASN A 372 -8.37 1.90 -14.33
C ASN A 372 -8.54 3.42 -14.21
N TYR A 373 -9.74 3.87 -13.93
CA TYR A 373 -10.06 5.27 -13.71
C TYR A 373 -10.81 5.45 -12.39
N VAL A 374 -10.41 6.46 -11.64
CA VAL A 374 -11.06 6.81 -10.37
C VAL A 374 -11.22 8.32 -10.28
N ASP A 375 -12.41 8.75 -9.91
CA ASP A 375 -12.79 10.10 -9.55
C ASP A 375 -13.01 10.17 -8.05
N ILE A 376 -12.35 11.11 -7.36
CA ILE A 376 -12.38 11.25 -5.92
C ILE A 376 -12.74 12.68 -5.58
N GLN A 377 -13.81 12.86 -4.79
CA GLN A 377 -14.19 14.12 -4.18
C GLN A 377 -13.96 14.02 -2.67
N SER A 378 -13.29 15.01 -2.10
CA SER A 378 -12.93 15.06 -0.69
C SER A 378 -13.31 16.37 -0.08
N ASN A 379 -13.88 16.31 1.13
CA ASN A 379 -13.91 17.46 2.03
C ASN A 379 -12.85 17.21 3.11
N TYR A 380 -12.06 18.22 3.41
CA TYR A 380 -11.00 18.12 4.39
C TYR A 380 -11.35 18.91 5.64
N THR A 381 -10.88 18.43 6.77
CA THR A 381 -10.91 19.17 8.03
C THR A 381 -9.49 19.40 8.48
N SER A 382 -9.18 20.57 9.01
CA SER A 382 -7.85 20.85 9.55
C SER A 382 -7.48 19.85 10.63
N SER A 383 -6.27 19.29 10.55
CA SER A 383 -5.75 18.40 11.59
C SER A 383 -5.59 19.09 12.95
N GLY A 384 -5.44 20.43 12.95
CA GLY A 384 -5.32 21.24 14.16
C GLY A 384 -6.53 21.20 15.09
N ILE A 385 -7.72 20.89 14.58
CA ILE A 385 -8.96 20.92 15.38
C ILE A 385 -8.94 19.96 16.59
N PHE A 386 -8.22 18.83 16.49
CA PHE A 386 -8.11 17.90 17.62
C PHE A 386 -7.23 18.46 18.74
N LYS A 387 -6.15 19.18 18.39
CA LYS A 387 -5.35 19.93 19.36
C LYS A 387 -6.19 21.03 19.99
N ASP A 388 -6.95 21.79 19.19
CA ASP A 388 -7.81 22.87 19.70
C ASP A 388 -8.86 22.32 20.65
N ALA A 389 -9.54 21.22 20.28
CA ALA A 389 -10.51 20.56 21.14
C ALA A 389 -9.90 20.00 22.44
N LEU A 390 -8.63 19.56 22.41
CA LEU A 390 -7.91 19.08 23.58
C LEU A 390 -7.54 20.23 24.53
N THR A 391 -7.19 21.40 23.96
CA THR A 391 -6.53 22.47 24.73
C THR A 391 -7.46 23.60 25.15
N LEU A 392 -8.66 23.71 24.59
CA LEU A 392 -9.59 24.77 24.96
C LEU A 392 -10.18 24.56 26.36
N ASN A 393 -10.32 25.68 27.10
CA ASN A 393 -10.99 25.71 28.37
C ASN A 393 -12.45 25.18 28.22
N PRO A 394 -12.84 24.17 29.01
CA PRO A 394 -14.14 23.52 28.90
C PRO A 394 -15.30 24.38 29.41
N THR A 395 -15.01 25.53 30.01
CA THR A 395 -16.06 26.49 30.46
C THR A 395 -16.38 27.58 29.45
N ILE A 396 -15.66 27.62 28.31
CA ILE A 396 -15.94 28.53 27.21
C ILE A 396 -17.15 28.03 26.41
N PRO A 397 -18.16 28.90 26.10
CA PRO A 397 -19.28 28.52 25.25
C PRO A 397 -18.88 28.44 23.78
N ILE A 398 -19.50 27.52 23.02
CA ILE A 398 -19.30 27.38 21.56
C ILE A 398 -19.88 28.56 20.82
N TYR A 399 -21.09 29.00 21.22
CA TYR A 399 -21.89 30.01 20.56
C TYR A 399 -21.88 31.33 21.30
N ASN A 400 -22.04 32.41 20.56
CA ASN A 400 -22.21 33.75 21.06
C ASN A 400 -23.21 34.50 20.17
N ASP A 401 -24.44 34.73 20.68
CA ASP A 401 -25.52 35.36 19.93
C ASP A 401 -25.24 36.86 19.62
N GLU A 402 -24.28 37.48 20.32
CA GLU A 402 -23.86 38.87 20.07
C GLU A 402 -22.83 38.94 18.93
N ASP A 403 -22.18 37.85 18.55
CA ASP A 403 -21.24 37.81 17.43
C ASP A 403 -21.98 37.58 16.11
N PRO A 404 -21.68 38.33 15.03
CA PRO A 404 -22.35 38.18 13.75
C PRO A 404 -22.21 36.76 13.14
N SER A 405 -21.20 35.99 13.54
CA SER A 405 -21.03 34.60 13.12
C SER A 405 -21.92 33.61 13.86
N GLY A 406 -22.50 34.01 15.00
CA GLY A 406 -23.19 33.14 15.93
C GLY A 406 -22.26 32.28 16.80
N TYR A 407 -20.95 32.36 16.59
CA TYR A 407 -19.93 31.59 17.31
C TYR A 407 -19.15 32.49 18.26
N ASN A 408 -18.63 31.88 19.31
CA ASN A 408 -17.69 32.56 20.18
C ASN A 408 -16.28 32.53 19.50
N ILE A 409 -15.95 33.62 18.81
CA ILE A 409 -14.65 33.75 18.12
C ILE A 409 -13.59 34.17 19.14
N LEU A 410 -12.67 33.25 19.43
CA LEU A 410 -11.57 33.48 20.36
C LEU A 410 -10.46 34.28 19.68
N THR A 411 -9.81 35.18 20.46
CA THR A 411 -8.75 36.06 19.96
C THR A 411 -7.38 35.81 20.61
N GLY A 412 -7.32 34.88 21.57
CA GLY A 412 -6.06 34.48 22.21
C GLY A 412 -5.10 33.76 21.24
N ASN A 413 -3.80 33.88 21.50
CA ASN A 413 -2.81 33.17 20.70
C ASN A 413 -3.02 31.66 20.78
N ASP A 414 -3.08 31.00 19.60
CA ASP A 414 -3.26 29.56 19.48
C ASP A 414 -4.54 29.03 20.16
N GLU A 415 -5.62 29.85 20.13
CA GLU A 415 -6.95 29.54 20.66
C GLU A 415 -7.99 29.63 19.56
N TRP A 416 -8.44 28.54 19.04
CA TRP A 416 -9.44 28.48 17.98
C TRP A 416 -10.67 27.75 18.45
N ASN A 417 -11.86 28.36 18.25
CA ASN A 417 -13.11 27.60 18.38
C ASN A 417 -13.20 26.60 17.21
N PRO A 418 -13.00 25.29 17.44
CA PRO A 418 -12.90 24.32 16.35
C PRO A 418 -14.25 24.12 15.63
N VAL A 419 -15.38 24.37 16.29
CA VAL A 419 -16.70 24.29 15.68
C VAL A 419 -16.92 25.48 14.71
N ALA A 420 -16.51 26.69 15.11
CA ALA A 420 -16.51 27.84 14.21
C ALA A 420 -15.57 27.63 13.02
N HIS A 421 -14.37 27.10 13.28
CA HIS A 421 -13.39 26.80 12.23
C HIS A 421 -13.94 25.83 11.17
N ILE A 422 -14.63 24.76 11.58
CA ILE A 422 -15.27 23.81 10.65
C ILE A 422 -16.39 24.47 9.83
N ASN A 423 -17.22 25.29 10.46
CA ASN A 423 -18.44 25.80 9.81
C ASN A 423 -18.25 27.10 9.00
N LEU A 424 -17.17 27.83 9.26
CA LEU A 424 -16.83 29.09 8.56
C LEU A 424 -15.72 28.91 7.53
N ARG A 425 -15.36 27.69 7.21
CA ARG A 425 -14.34 27.30 6.22
C ARG A 425 -14.86 26.19 5.32
N GLU A 426 -14.48 26.21 4.07
CA GLU A 426 -14.57 25.05 3.18
C GLU A 426 -13.18 24.69 2.65
N ASP A 427 -12.91 23.42 2.57
CA ASP A 427 -11.65 22.87 2.09
C ASP A 427 -11.97 21.60 1.30
N VAL A 428 -11.86 21.68 -0.02
CA VAL A 428 -12.36 20.66 -0.93
C VAL A 428 -11.30 20.23 -1.93
N GLY A 429 -11.28 18.94 -2.25
CA GLY A 429 -10.42 18.37 -3.26
C GLY A 429 -11.19 17.57 -4.29
N HIS A 430 -10.77 17.67 -5.54
CA HIS A 430 -11.26 16.83 -6.62
C HIS A 430 -10.10 16.21 -7.37
N ASN A 431 -9.92 14.90 -7.21
CA ASN A 431 -8.78 14.17 -7.69
C ASN A 431 -9.18 13.11 -8.72
N ASN A 432 -8.56 13.17 -9.89
CA ASN A 432 -8.77 12.19 -10.95
C ASN A 432 -7.49 11.40 -11.20
N ARG A 433 -7.62 10.08 -11.25
CA ARG A 433 -6.49 9.21 -11.57
C ARG A 433 -6.85 8.25 -12.71
N LEU A 434 -5.98 8.25 -13.73
CA LEU A 434 -6.05 7.32 -14.86
C LEU A 434 -4.78 6.48 -14.90
N GLN A 435 -4.94 5.17 -14.86
CA GLN A 435 -3.88 4.21 -15.14
C GLN A 435 -4.30 3.35 -16.34
N ALA A 436 -3.50 3.34 -17.38
CA ALA A 436 -3.80 2.54 -18.56
C ALA A 436 -2.53 1.87 -19.10
N SER A 437 -2.69 0.65 -19.63
CA SER A 437 -1.63 -0.05 -20.36
C SER A 437 -2.17 -0.85 -21.52
N PHE A 438 -1.33 -1.00 -22.53
CA PHE A 438 -1.56 -1.89 -23.67
C PHE A 438 -0.33 -2.74 -23.91
N SER A 439 -0.51 -4.04 -24.07
CA SER A 439 0.55 -5.02 -24.32
C SER A 439 0.25 -5.82 -25.57
N ALA A 440 1.30 -6.05 -26.39
CA ALA A 440 1.27 -6.94 -27.53
C ALA A 440 2.36 -8.01 -27.35
N LYS A 441 1.97 -9.28 -27.17
CA LYS A 441 2.87 -10.43 -27.02
C LYS A 441 2.81 -11.29 -28.28
N LEU A 442 3.97 -11.46 -28.93
CA LEU A 442 4.11 -12.30 -30.10
C LEU A 442 4.93 -13.56 -29.79
N HIS A 443 4.33 -14.72 -29.96
CA HIS A 443 5.01 -16.02 -29.94
C HIS A 443 5.69 -16.28 -31.29
N ILE A 444 7.02 -16.11 -31.35
CA ILE A 444 7.79 -16.20 -32.59
C ILE A 444 8.02 -17.67 -32.95
N LEU A 445 8.52 -18.44 -31.99
CA LEU A 445 8.79 -19.87 -32.08
C LEU A 445 8.42 -20.53 -30.73
N LYS A 446 8.42 -21.86 -30.68
CA LYS A 446 8.25 -22.60 -29.42
C LYS A 446 9.34 -22.17 -28.42
N GLY A 447 8.92 -21.65 -27.29
CA GLY A 447 9.82 -21.14 -26.24
C GLY A 447 10.36 -19.72 -26.47
N LEU A 448 10.15 -19.08 -27.64
CA LEU A 448 10.61 -17.71 -27.91
C LEU A 448 9.42 -16.78 -28.12
N SER A 449 9.31 -15.74 -27.31
CA SER A 449 8.28 -14.70 -27.43
C SER A 449 8.87 -13.32 -27.24
N THR A 450 8.18 -12.32 -27.76
CA THR A 450 8.49 -10.91 -27.49
C THR A 450 7.22 -10.17 -27.07
N THR A 451 7.36 -9.24 -26.14
CA THR A 451 6.26 -8.44 -25.60
C THR A 451 6.63 -6.97 -25.64
N LEU A 452 5.77 -6.16 -26.23
CA LEU A 452 5.85 -4.70 -26.17
C LEU A 452 4.71 -4.21 -25.30
N THR A 453 5.03 -3.45 -24.24
CA THR A 453 4.05 -2.82 -23.34
C THR A 453 4.24 -1.32 -23.35
N VAL A 454 3.16 -0.58 -23.49
CA VAL A 454 3.10 0.87 -23.27
C VAL A 454 2.14 1.15 -22.13
N GLY A 455 2.50 2.07 -21.26
CA GLY A 455 1.73 2.38 -20.05
C GLY A 455 1.71 3.88 -19.75
N THR A 456 0.67 4.30 -19.07
CA THR A 456 0.57 5.65 -18.49
C THR A 456 -0.13 5.62 -17.15
N ASN A 457 0.32 6.48 -16.24
CA ASN A 457 -0.35 6.79 -14.99
C ASN A 457 -0.43 8.31 -14.89
N GLN A 458 -1.63 8.86 -14.75
CA GLN A 458 -1.88 10.30 -14.67
C GLN A 458 -2.67 10.62 -13.43
N LEU A 459 -2.30 11.70 -12.77
CA LEU A 459 -2.97 12.26 -11.60
C LEU A 459 -3.26 13.73 -11.88
N VAL A 460 -4.48 14.13 -11.66
CA VAL A 460 -4.93 15.54 -11.67
C VAL A 460 -5.59 15.80 -10.33
N ASN A 461 -5.06 16.77 -9.60
CA ASN A 461 -5.63 17.22 -8.34
C ASN A 461 -6.08 18.67 -8.50
N ASN A 462 -7.31 18.94 -8.16
CA ASN A 462 -7.85 20.29 -7.99
C ASN A 462 -8.16 20.44 -6.49
N TYR A 463 -7.75 21.55 -5.93
CA TYR A 463 -7.98 21.88 -4.54
C TYR A 463 -8.52 23.29 -4.45
N ALA A 464 -9.49 23.50 -3.57
CA ALA A 464 -10.05 24.81 -3.33
C ALA A 464 -10.32 25.01 -1.84
N GLU A 465 -10.02 26.18 -1.35
CA GLU A 465 -10.21 26.59 0.02
C GLU A 465 -10.95 27.93 0.07
N TRP A 466 -11.81 28.08 1.07
CA TRP A 466 -12.49 29.32 1.36
C TRP A 466 -12.62 29.54 2.85
N TYR A 467 -12.34 30.75 3.28
CA TYR A 467 -12.66 31.28 4.60
C TYR A 467 -13.70 32.36 4.51
N SER A 468 -14.78 32.24 5.31
CA SER A 468 -15.79 33.26 5.44
C SER A 468 -15.21 34.60 5.96
N ALA A 469 -15.82 35.70 5.62
CA ALA A 469 -15.54 37.01 6.22
C ALA A 469 -15.65 36.99 7.76
N LEU A 470 -16.50 36.10 8.29
CA LEU A 470 -16.72 35.92 9.73
C LEU A 470 -15.74 34.98 10.40
N HIS A 471 -14.95 34.26 9.61
CA HIS A 471 -13.90 33.36 10.12
C HIS A 471 -12.81 34.19 10.82
N ARG A 472 -12.25 33.67 11.91
CA ARG A 472 -11.22 34.35 12.69
C ARG A 472 -10.05 34.82 11.82
N GLU A 473 -9.53 33.98 10.95
CA GLU A 473 -8.39 34.32 10.09
C GLU A 473 -8.70 35.51 9.16
N SER A 474 -9.92 35.59 8.63
CA SER A 474 -10.33 36.72 7.82
C SER A 474 -10.43 38.01 8.66
N ARG A 475 -10.87 37.89 9.91
CA ARG A 475 -10.95 39.02 10.85
C ARG A 475 -9.57 39.49 11.29
N ASP A 476 -8.67 38.58 11.64
CA ASP A 476 -7.31 38.89 12.07
C ASP A 476 -6.53 39.60 10.95
N GLU A 477 -6.73 39.17 9.68
CA GLU A 477 -6.15 39.79 8.48
C GLU A 477 -6.92 41.01 7.99
N ASN A 478 -8.02 41.38 8.64
CA ASN A 478 -8.91 42.50 8.25
C ASN A 478 -9.34 42.39 6.78
N ARG A 479 -9.80 41.23 6.35
CA ARG A 479 -10.25 40.93 4.99
C ARG A 479 -11.68 40.39 4.99
N ASN A 480 -12.46 40.71 3.95
CA ASN A 480 -13.83 40.26 3.78
C ASN A 480 -13.83 38.92 2.99
N GLY A 481 -13.49 37.85 3.69
CA GLY A 481 -13.35 36.51 3.13
C GLY A 481 -12.03 36.30 2.35
N TYR A 482 -11.70 35.03 2.13
CA TYR A 482 -10.51 34.59 1.41
C TYR A 482 -10.84 33.34 0.62
N ALA A 483 -10.31 33.24 -0.58
CA ALA A 483 -10.40 32.02 -1.39
C ALA A 483 -9.07 31.70 -2.07
N SER A 484 -8.76 30.43 -2.17
CA SER A 484 -7.65 29.92 -2.97
C SER A 484 -8.08 28.74 -3.82
N GLN A 485 -7.43 28.59 -4.96
CA GLN A 485 -7.54 27.40 -5.80
C GLN A 485 -6.15 26.97 -6.25
N SER A 486 -5.90 25.67 -6.23
CA SER A 486 -4.72 25.10 -6.84
C SER A 486 -5.08 23.96 -7.79
N TRP A 487 -4.28 23.84 -8.84
CA TRP A 487 -4.39 22.81 -9.82
C TRP A 487 -3.02 22.17 -10.03
N ASN A 488 -2.98 20.85 -9.97
CA ASN A 488 -1.75 20.09 -10.04
C ASN A 488 -1.96 18.88 -10.96
N ARG A 489 -1.10 18.73 -11.94
CA ARG A 489 -1.09 17.58 -12.84
C ARG A 489 0.27 16.93 -12.84
N SER A 490 0.31 15.61 -12.61
CA SER A 490 1.52 14.80 -12.70
C SER A 490 1.25 13.49 -13.44
N GLY A 491 2.31 12.83 -13.91
CA GLY A 491 2.12 11.55 -14.55
C GLY A 491 3.41 10.89 -15.03
N THR A 492 3.27 9.61 -15.34
CA THR A 492 4.34 8.74 -15.86
C THR A 492 3.89 8.13 -17.17
N LYS A 493 4.80 8.06 -18.13
CA LYS A 493 4.66 7.28 -19.36
C LYS A 493 5.78 6.25 -19.42
N SER A 494 5.45 5.03 -19.79
CA SER A 494 6.41 3.94 -19.89
C SER A 494 6.29 3.18 -21.21
N LEU A 495 7.42 2.67 -21.68
CA LEU A 495 7.51 1.73 -22.75
C LEU A 495 8.48 0.63 -22.34
N GLU A 496 8.08 -0.63 -22.50
CA GLU A 496 8.89 -1.79 -22.19
C GLU A 496 8.84 -2.77 -23.37
N TRP A 497 10.00 -3.20 -23.83
CA TRP A 497 10.13 -4.20 -24.88
C TRP A 497 11.00 -5.34 -24.39
N ILE A 498 10.43 -6.56 -24.31
CA ILE A 498 11.04 -7.71 -23.66
C ILE A 498 11.01 -8.89 -24.62
N GLY A 499 12.16 -9.55 -24.79
CA GLY A 499 12.27 -10.86 -25.39
C GLY A 499 12.41 -11.93 -24.32
N ASN A 500 11.63 -13.01 -24.42
CA ASN A 500 11.69 -14.16 -23.51
C ASN A 500 12.06 -15.43 -24.28
N TYR A 501 12.95 -16.21 -23.73
CA TYR A 501 13.32 -17.53 -24.25
C TYR A 501 13.22 -18.58 -23.14
N GLU A 502 12.53 -19.66 -23.41
CA GLU A 502 12.37 -20.79 -22.50
C GLU A 502 12.69 -22.10 -23.21
N ALA A 503 13.58 -22.89 -22.63
CA ALA A 503 13.99 -24.18 -23.18
C ALA A 503 14.17 -25.20 -22.06
N ARG A 504 13.80 -26.45 -22.34
CA ARG A 504 14.01 -27.57 -21.47
C ARG A 504 14.68 -28.73 -22.27
N PHE A 505 15.83 -29.19 -21.81
CA PHE A 505 16.62 -30.27 -22.46
C PHE A 505 17.16 -31.24 -21.41
N GLY A 506 16.52 -32.39 -21.32
CA GLY A 506 16.81 -33.38 -20.30
C GLY A 506 16.54 -32.82 -18.90
N LYS A 507 17.57 -32.84 -18.04
CA LYS A 507 17.51 -32.31 -16.67
C LYS A 507 17.74 -30.80 -16.58
N HIS A 508 17.98 -30.12 -17.67
CA HIS A 508 18.29 -28.70 -17.73
C HIS A 508 17.04 -27.90 -18.12
N SER A 509 16.67 -26.88 -17.35
CA SER A 509 15.67 -25.88 -17.69
C SER A 509 16.31 -24.49 -17.69
N LEU A 510 16.15 -23.77 -18.79
CA LEU A 510 16.70 -22.43 -18.99
C LEU A 510 15.55 -21.48 -19.32
N LYS A 511 15.42 -20.40 -18.55
CA LYS A 511 14.55 -19.27 -18.85
C LYS A 511 15.41 -18.03 -18.92
N ALA A 512 15.43 -17.36 -20.07
CA ALA A 512 16.20 -16.14 -20.28
C ALA A 512 15.30 -15.01 -20.75
N LEU A 513 15.56 -13.80 -20.29
CA LEU A 513 14.93 -12.60 -20.78
C LEU A 513 15.97 -11.51 -21.06
N ALA A 514 15.69 -10.68 -22.04
CA ALA A 514 16.41 -9.44 -22.31
C ALA A 514 15.40 -8.36 -22.67
N GLY A 515 15.64 -7.14 -22.24
CA GLY A 515 14.67 -6.07 -22.45
C GLY A 515 15.28 -4.68 -22.50
N TYR A 516 14.48 -3.78 -23.03
CA TYR A 516 14.67 -2.34 -23.05
C TYR A 516 13.49 -1.67 -22.34
N SER A 517 13.75 -0.67 -21.51
CA SER A 517 12.69 0.16 -20.95
C SER A 517 13.01 1.65 -21.10
N PHE A 518 11.98 2.41 -21.37
CA PHE A 518 11.96 3.87 -21.32
C PHE A 518 10.85 4.32 -20.40
N GLN A 519 11.15 5.26 -19.51
CA GLN A 519 10.17 5.92 -18.68
C GLN A 519 10.41 7.42 -18.68
N GLU A 520 9.33 8.18 -18.83
CA GLU A 520 9.31 9.62 -18.59
C GLU A 520 8.34 9.91 -17.44
N THR A 521 8.84 10.52 -16.38
CA THR A 521 8.05 10.91 -15.20
C THR A 521 8.09 12.42 -15.07
N GLY A 522 6.98 12.99 -14.62
CA GLY A 522 6.97 14.36 -14.11
C GLY A 522 6.97 15.43 -15.18
N MET A 523 5.80 15.76 -15.71
CA MET A 523 5.48 17.17 -15.77
C MET A 523 4.55 17.43 -14.60
N LYS A 524 5.11 17.80 -13.43
CA LYS A 524 4.31 18.37 -12.38
C LYS A 524 4.05 19.81 -12.84
N LEU A 525 2.86 20.05 -13.37
CA LEU A 525 2.34 21.38 -13.61
C LEU A 525 1.54 21.77 -12.39
N GLU A 526 1.97 22.82 -11.74
CA GLU A 526 1.26 23.41 -10.61
C GLU A 526 0.83 24.83 -10.99
N PHE A 527 -0.38 25.17 -10.64
CA PHE A 527 -0.91 26.51 -10.66
C PHE A 527 -1.64 26.74 -9.35
N GLU A 528 -1.40 27.87 -8.71
CA GLU A 528 -2.08 28.30 -7.50
C GLU A 528 -2.42 29.77 -7.62
N GLY A 529 -3.64 30.13 -7.23
CA GLY A 529 -4.09 31.50 -7.13
C GLY A 529 -4.92 31.72 -5.89
N ASN A 530 -4.80 32.88 -5.29
CA ASN A 530 -5.65 33.30 -4.19
C ASN A 530 -6.15 34.74 -4.38
N ASN A 531 -7.28 35.06 -3.75
CA ASN A 531 -7.84 36.40 -3.68
C ASN A 531 -8.64 36.56 -2.38
N ALA A 532 -8.94 37.81 -2.02
CA ALA A 532 -9.70 38.15 -0.82
C ALA A 532 -10.47 39.44 -0.97
N ASP A 533 -11.17 39.85 0.08
CA ASP A 533 -12.03 41.04 0.09
C ASP A 533 -13.17 40.96 -0.94
N PHE A 534 -13.99 39.95 -0.82
CA PHE A 534 -15.15 39.74 -1.69
C PHE A 534 -16.32 40.65 -1.25
N ALA A 535 -17.01 41.25 -2.22
CA ALA A 535 -18.20 42.03 -1.94
C ALA A 535 -19.34 41.18 -1.33
N ILE A 536 -19.40 39.91 -1.65
CA ILE A 536 -20.35 38.91 -1.17
C ILE A 536 -19.59 37.68 -0.68
N ASP A 537 -19.69 37.39 0.61
CA ASP A 537 -19.00 36.24 1.24
C ASP A 537 -19.37 34.88 0.60
N GLY A 538 -20.63 34.73 0.13
CA GLY A 538 -21.05 33.49 -0.53
C GLY A 538 -20.46 33.21 -1.92
N MET A 539 -19.65 34.10 -2.50
CA MET A 539 -18.95 33.86 -3.76
C MET A 539 -17.93 32.74 -3.63
N LYS A 540 -17.31 32.62 -2.47
CA LYS A 540 -16.33 31.58 -2.14
C LYS A 540 -15.21 31.53 -3.20
N TYR A 541 -14.76 30.31 -3.54
CA TYR A 541 -13.79 30.06 -4.60
C TYR A 541 -14.41 29.94 -6.01
N PHE A 542 -15.76 30.12 -6.16
CA PHE A 542 -16.41 29.93 -7.46
C PHE A 542 -16.14 31.10 -8.42
N ASP A 543 -15.88 32.29 -7.91
CA ASP A 543 -15.51 33.45 -8.71
C ASP A 543 -14.44 34.30 -7.99
N MET A 544 -13.23 33.82 -8.06
CA MET A 544 -12.08 34.47 -7.41
C MET A 544 -11.73 35.83 -8.06
N GLY A 545 -12.18 36.09 -9.28
CA GLY A 545 -11.92 37.35 -9.97
C GLY A 545 -12.51 38.55 -9.29
N GLU A 546 -13.60 38.40 -8.52
CA GLU A 546 -14.32 39.46 -7.83
C GLU A 546 -13.68 39.95 -6.51
N GLY A 547 -12.61 39.27 -6.04
CA GLY A 547 -11.87 39.69 -4.86
C GLY A 547 -11.02 40.95 -5.13
N GLN A 548 -10.95 41.87 -4.17
CA GLN A 548 -10.28 43.13 -4.31
C GLN A 548 -8.74 43.06 -4.22
N TYR A 549 -8.19 41.99 -3.66
CA TYR A 549 -6.72 41.82 -3.55
C TYR A 549 -6.03 41.86 -4.90
N LEU A 550 -6.69 41.40 -5.98
CA LEU A 550 -6.13 41.46 -7.33
C LEU A 550 -5.92 42.95 -7.77
N ALA A 551 -6.95 43.78 -7.56
CA ALA A 551 -6.86 45.21 -7.88
C ALA A 551 -5.86 46.00 -6.98
N GLN A 552 -5.67 45.50 -5.75
CA GLN A 552 -4.72 46.07 -4.77
C GLN A 552 -3.28 45.55 -4.95
N GLY A 553 -3.02 44.62 -5.87
CA GLY A 553 -1.73 43.99 -6.04
C GLY A 553 -1.33 43.04 -4.90
N ARG A 554 -2.30 42.53 -4.13
CA ARG A 554 -2.11 41.63 -2.98
C ARG A 554 -2.49 40.18 -3.28
N ALA A 555 -3.16 39.89 -4.39
CA ALA A 555 -3.51 38.53 -4.80
C ALA A 555 -2.25 37.73 -5.11
N GLY A 556 -2.25 36.51 -4.63
CA GLY A 556 -1.17 35.55 -4.93
C GLY A 556 -1.43 34.82 -6.24
N LEU A 557 -0.38 34.67 -7.05
CA LEU A 557 -0.39 33.86 -8.26
C LEU A 557 0.96 33.14 -8.36
N SER A 558 0.94 31.83 -8.43
CA SER A 558 2.12 31.03 -8.69
C SER A 558 1.89 29.95 -9.74
N SER A 559 2.91 29.66 -10.51
CA SER A 559 2.90 28.51 -11.40
C SER A 559 4.28 27.88 -11.49
N TYR A 560 4.33 26.57 -11.54
CA TYR A 560 5.58 25.84 -11.60
C TYR A 560 5.46 24.63 -12.53
N GLN A 561 6.49 24.44 -13.33
CA GLN A 561 6.65 23.21 -14.13
C GLN A 561 7.96 22.53 -13.77
N SER A 562 7.90 21.31 -13.24
CA SER A 562 9.11 20.55 -12.91
C SER A 562 9.87 20.11 -14.17
N PRO A 563 11.20 19.98 -14.11
CA PRO A 563 11.96 19.31 -15.16
C PRO A 563 11.47 17.87 -15.38
N ARG A 564 11.52 17.41 -16.63
CA ARG A 564 11.17 16.03 -16.97
C ARG A 564 12.26 15.08 -16.51
N GLU A 565 11.87 14.00 -15.87
CA GLU A 565 12.74 12.90 -15.53
C GLU A 565 12.64 11.81 -16.59
N ARG A 566 13.77 11.33 -17.07
CA ARG A 566 13.85 10.22 -18.01
C ARG A 566 14.74 9.13 -17.49
N LEU A 567 14.24 7.90 -17.57
CA LEU A 567 14.97 6.68 -17.30
C LEU A 567 15.01 5.84 -18.55
N ILE A 568 16.21 5.38 -18.90
CA ILE A 568 16.43 4.45 -20.02
C ILE A 568 17.22 3.29 -19.47
N SER A 569 16.82 2.05 -19.83
CA SER A 569 17.54 0.87 -19.34
C SER A 569 17.60 -0.24 -20.35
N LEU A 570 18.72 -0.96 -20.32
CA LEU A 570 18.90 -2.29 -20.89
C LEU A 570 19.03 -3.29 -19.75
N PHE A 571 18.31 -4.39 -19.81
CA PHE A 571 18.35 -5.39 -18.75
C PHE A 571 18.21 -6.80 -19.26
N GLY A 572 18.68 -7.74 -18.42
CA GLY A 572 18.55 -9.17 -18.73
C GLY A 572 18.52 -10.00 -17.45
N ARG A 573 17.95 -11.18 -17.56
CA ARG A 573 17.92 -12.20 -16.51
C ARG A 573 18.01 -13.58 -17.13
N VAL A 574 18.78 -14.45 -16.48
CA VAL A 574 18.89 -15.87 -16.80
C VAL A 574 18.54 -16.66 -15.54
N ASN A 575 17.54 -17.52 -15.65
CA ASN A 575 17.22 -18.50 -14.62
C ASN A 575 17.59 -19.88 -15.17
N TYR A 576 18.41 -20.58 -14.43
CA TYR A 576 18.87 -21.93 -14.76
C TYR A 576 18.50 -22.89 -13.64
N ASN A 577 17.85 -24.00 -14.01
CA ASN A 577 17.46 -25.07 -13.08
C ASN A 577 18.02 -26.41 -13.60
N TYR A 578 18.78 -27.08 -12.73
CA TYR A 578 19.29 -28.41 -12.99
C TYR A 578 18.61 -29.44 -12.12
N ASP A 579 17.82 -30.31 -12.74
CA ASP A 579 17.16 -31.48 -12.15
C ASP A 579 16.27 -31.13 -10.93
N ASP A 580 15.71 -29.93 -10.91
CA ASP A 580 14.95 -29.35 -9.77
C ASP A 580 15.72 -29.41 -8.44
N ARG A 581 17.04 -29.44 -8.46
CA ARG A 581 17.97 -29.49 -7.30
C ARG A 581 18.75 -28.21 -7.12
N TYR A 582 19.38 -27.74 -8.20
CA TYR A 582 20.25 -26.58 -8.18
C TYR A 582 19.66 -25.51 -9.07
N LEU A 583 19.31 -24.38 -8.46
CA LEU A 583 18.71 -23.23 -9.14
C LEU A 583 19.67 -22.05 -9.06
N LEU A 584 19.83 -21.35 -10.17
CA LEU A 584 20.67 -20.16 -10.29
C LEU A 584 19.91 -19.08 -11.04
N THR A 585 19.87 -17.88 -10.50
CA THR A 585 19.36 -16.68 -11.17
C THR A 585 20.48 -15.65 -11.26
N VAL A 586 20.74 -15.14 -12.45
CA VAL A 586 21.65 -14.02 -12.70
C VAL A 586 20.88 -12.94 -13.42
N SER A 587 20.94 -11.73 -12.93
CA SER A 587 20.30 -10.56 -13.52
C SER A 587 21.26 -9.38 -13.60
N ALA A 588 21.07 -8.52 -14.57
CA ALA A 588 21.80 -7.27 -14.67
C ALA A 588 20.92 -6.21 -15.33
N ARG A 589 21.03 -4.97 -14.84
CA ARG A 589 20.40 -3.80 -15.43
C ARG A 589 21.41 -2.67 -15.57
N TYR A 590 21.52 -2.15 -16.78
CA TYR A 590 22.29 -0.94 -17.10
C TYR A 590 21.32 0.20 -17.32
N GLU A 591 21.33 1.19 -16.43
CA GLU A 591 20.29 2.23 -16.36
C GLU A 591 20.90 3.62 -16.34
N GLY A 592 20.29 4.54 -17.12
CA GLY A 592 20.65 5.96 -17.18
C GLY A 592 19.49 6.85 -16.76
N SER A 593 19.78 7.86 -15.94
CA SER A 593 18.80 8.84 -15.45
C SER A 593 19.22 10.26 -15.80
N SER A 594 18.23 11.06 -16.23
CA SER A 594 18.42 12.49 -16.50
C SER A 594 18.57 13.35 -15.24
N LYS A 595 18.37 12.81 -14.04
CA LYS A 595 18.55 13.53 -12.77
C LYS A 595 19.99 13.78 -12.42
N PHE A 596 20.90 12.89 -12.87
CA PHE A 596 22.33 12.97 -12.56
C PHE A 596 23.09 13.83 -13.54
N GLY A 597 24.25 14.33 -13.08
CA GLY A 597 25.19 15.06 -13.91
C GLY A 597 25.77 14.20 -15.04
N ASP A 598 26.39 14.86 -16.04
CA ASP A 598 26.84 14.20 -17.27
C ASP A 598 27.81 13.04 -17.03
N ASN A 599 28.61 13.11 -15.97
CA ASN A 599 29.63 12.10 -15.65
C ASN A 599 29.06 10.84 -15.02
N ASN A 600 27.87 10.89 -14.40
CA ASN A 600 27.35 9.82 -13.55
C ASN A 600 25.91 9.40 -13.88
N LYS A 601 25.46 9.69 -15.11
CA LYS A 601 24.08 9.36 -15.56
C LYS A 601 23.78 7.86 -15.56
N TRP A 602 24.80 7.03 -15.80
CA TRP A 602 24.64 5.60 -16.04
C TRP A 602 25.18 4.76 -14.87
N GLY A 603 24.42 3.74 -14.46
CA GLY A 603 24.80 2.78 -13.44
C GLY A 603 24.52 1.33 -13.87
N LEU A 604 25.34 0.39 -13.41
CA LEU A 604 25.16 -1.03 -13.59
C LEU A 604 24.75 -1.69 -12.28
N PHE A 605 23.65 -2.42 -12.30
CA PHE A 605 23.03 -3.05 -11.13
C PHE A 605 22.88 -4.56 -11.35
N PRO A 606 23.91 -5.36 -10.96
CA PRO A 606 23.88 -6.82 -11.04
C PRO A 606 23.20 -7.47 -9.83
N GLY A 607 22.63 -8.63 -10.04
CA GLY A 607 22.09 -9.48 -8.99
C GLY A 607 22.35 -10.96 -9.29
N VAL A 608 22.71 -11.72 -8.27
CA VAL A 608 22.93 -13.17 -8.36
C VAL A 608 22.24 -13.82 -7.16
N SER A 609 21.50 -14.90 -7.41
CA SER A 609 20.96 -15.73 -6.33
C SER A 609 20.96 -17.19 -6.74
N GLY A 610 21.16 -18.07 -5.75
CA GLY A 610 21.12 -19.52 -5.94
C GLY A 610 20.24 -20.18 -4.88
N ALA A 611 19.70 -21.34 -5.24
CA ALA A 611 19.01 -22.19 -4.28
C ALA A 611 19.41 -23.65 -4.47
N TRP A 612 19.58 -24.35 -3.35
CA TRP A 612 19.80 -25.77 -3.29
C TRP A 612 18.59 -26.44 -2.65
N ARG A 613 17.91 -27.26 -3.43
CA ARG A 613 16.77 -28.03 -2.97
C ARG A 613 17.25 -29.36 -2.40
N ILE A 614 17.53 -29.35 -1.11
CA ILE A 614 18.12 -30.46 -0.36
C ILE A 614 17.18 -31.67 -0.38
N SER A 615 15.88 -31.45 -0.29
CA SER A 615 14.85 -32.51 -0.35
C SER A 615 14.85 -33.33 -1.65
N SER A 616 15.42 -32.78 -2.75
CA SER A 616 15.52 -33.50 -4.04
C SER A 616 16.79 -34.34 -4.16
N GLU A 617 17.64 -34.38 -3.14
CA GLU A 617 18.88 -35.19 -3.16
C GLU A 617 18.60 -36.67 -2.82
N HIS A 618 19.36 -37.58 -3.39
CA HIS A 618 19.21 -39.02 -3.18
C HIS A 618 19.29 -39.43 -1.70
N PHE A 619 20.12 -38.76 -0.91
CA PHE A 619 20.26 -39.04 0.52
C PHE A 619 19.04 -38.61 1.36
N MET A 620 18.06 -37.88 0.77
CA MET A 620 16.83 -37.45 1.41
C MET A 620 15.59 -38.26 0.95
N GLU A 621 15.73 -39.19 0.00
CA GLU A 621 14.59 -39.92 -0.56
C GLU A 621 13.82 -40.75 0.48
N ASP A 622 14.49 -41.25 1.52
CA ASP A 622 13.89 -42.03 2.59
C ASP A 622 13.24 -41.17 3.69
N VAL A 623 13.36 -39.84 3.63
CA VAL A 623 12.82 -38.92 4.64
C VAL A 623 11.39 -38.51 4.29
N ILE A 624 10.44 -39.43 4.48
CA ILE A 624 9.02 -39.32 4.03
C ILE A 624 8.28 -38.12 4.64
N TRP A 625 8.65 -37.67 5.84
CA TRP A 625 8.00 -36.56 6.51
C TRP A 625 8.43 -35.17 5.98
N LEU A 626 9.54 -35.11 5.20
CA LEU A 626 10.06 -33.89 4.60
C LEU A 626 9.58 -33.78 3.15
N ASN A 627 8.70 -32.80 2.89
CA ASN A 627 8.14 -32.56 1.56
C ASN A 627 9.03 -31.65 0.71
N ASP A 628 9.55 -30.57 1.32
CA ASP A 628 10.52 -29.67 0.70
C ASP A 628 11.48 -29.08 1.74
N LEU A 629 12.75 -28.98 1.39
CA LEU A 629 13.78 -28.25 2.16
C LEU A 629 14.71 -27.58 1.18
N ARG A 630 14.80 -26.28 1.29
CA ARG A 630 15.56 -25.45 0.36
C ARG A 630 16.39 -24.41 1.11
N LEU A 631 17.67 -24.34 0.75
CA LEU A 631 18.60 -23.29 1.17
C LEU A 631 18.75 -22.29 0.03
N ARG A 632 18.61 -20.99 0.34
CA ARG A 632 18.75 -19.88 -0.62
C ARG A 632 19.85 -18.92 -0.17
N ALA A 633 20.58 -18.38 -1.14
CA ALA A 633 21.53 -17.29 -0.90
C ALA A 633 21.54 -16.35 -2.11
N GLY A 634 21.61 -15.05 -1.84
CA GLY A 634 21.62 -14.04 -2.90
C GLY A 634 22.39 -12.79 -2.51
N VAL A 635 22.90 -12.13 -3.52
CA VAL A 635 23.49 -10.79 -3.42
C VAL A 635 23.06 -9.95 -4.61
N GLY A 636 22.76 -8.68 -4.37
CA GLY A 636 22.38 -7.76 -5.44
C GLY A 636 22.80 -6.35 -5.13
N LEU A 637 23.04 -5.58 -6.18
CA LEU A 637 23.29 -4.16 -6.14
C LEU A 637 22.09 -3.42 -6.73
N THR A 638 21.55 -2.43 -6.02
CA THR A 638 20.55 -1.50 -6.52
C THR A 638 21.02 -0.06 -6.31
N GLY A 639 20.52 0.87 -7.12
CA GLY A 639 20.74 2.30 -6.95
C GLY A 639 19.52 3.00 -6.35
N ASN A 640 19.66 4.24 -5.92
CA ASN A 640 18.58 5.12 -5.53
C ASN A 640 18.76 6.49 -6.18
N GLN A 641 17.64 7.09 -6.62
CA GLN A 641 17.57 8.41 -7.24
C GLN A 641 16.41 9.25 -6.71
N GLY A 642 15.87 8.92 -5.55
CA GLY A 642 14.64 9.51 -4.97
C GLY A 642 14.77 10.97 -4.51
N PHE A 643 15.58 11.79 -5.18
CA PHE A 643 15.70 13.23 -4.95
C PHE A 643 15.00 14.04 -6.04
N SER A 644 14.69 15.30 -5.72
CA SER A 644 13.98 16.20 -6.65
C SER A 644 14.79 16.46 -7.92
N PRO A 645 14.15 16.49 -9.11
CA PRO A 645 14.84 16.82 -10.36
C PRO A 645 15.46 18.22 -10.32
N GLY A 646 16.51 18.43 -11.11
CA GLY A 646 17.15 19.72 -11.28
C GLY A 646 18.30 20.02 -10.30
N VAL A 647 18.66 19.12 -9.37
CA VAL A 647 19.82 19.31 -8.47
C VAL A 647 21.13 19.45 -9.23
N THR A 648 21.26 18.78 -10.36
CA THR A 648 22.43 18.81 -11.24
C THR A 648 22.27 19.80 -12.40
N THR A 649 21.24 20.63 -12.42
CA THR A 649 20.94 21.57 -13.50
C THR A 649 20.96 23.00 -12.97
N ARG A 650 21.54 23.94 -13.75
CA ARG A 650 21.43 25.35 -13.43
C ARG A 650 19.99 25.79 -13.56
N MET A 651 19.44 26.28 -12.49
CA MET A 651 18.12 26.89 -12.41
C MET A 651 18.30 28.33 -11.88
N TYR A 652 17.49 29.23 -12.36
CA TYR A 652 17.45 30.62 -11.87
C TYR A 652 16.11 30.86 -11.20
N LYS A 653 16.13 31.65 -10.15
CA LYS A 653 14.93 32.17 -9.48
C LYS A 653 15.08 33.69 -9.34
N SER A 654 13.96 34.39 -9.23
CA SER A 654 13.95 35.76 -8.76
C SER A 654 14.42 35.82 -7.31
N ASP A 655 15.25 36.76 -6.99
CA ASP A 655 15.62 37.04 -5.60
C ASP A 655 14.42 37.61 -4.85
N THR A 656 14.30 37.27 -3.57
CA THR A 656 13.24 37.78 -2.70
C THR A 656 13.46 39.25 -2.33
N ASP A 657 14.69 39.74 -2.48
CA ASP A 657 15.06 41.13 -2.18
C ASP A 657 15.29 41.92 -3.47
N PRO A 658 14.23 42.52 -4.04
CA PRO A 658 14.35 43.33 -5.24
C PRO A 658 15.16 44.61 -4.95
N TYR A 659 15.94 45.06 -5.92
CA TYR A 659 16.68 46.34 -5.82
C TYR A 659 15.76 47.50 -6.20
N TYR A 660 15.85 48.59 -5.40
CA TYR A 660 15.17 49.83 -5.72
C TYR A 660 16.10 50.75 -6.49
N VAL A 661 15.81 50.96 -7.78
CA VAL A 661 16.63 51.78 -8.69
C VAL A 661 15.70 52.73 -9.45
N ASP A 662 16.03 54.01 -9.48
CA ASP A 662 15.30 55.06 -10.21
C ASP A 662 13.77 55.04 -9.96
N GLY A 663 13.40 54.92 -8.68
CA GLY A 663 12.02 54.96 -8.26
C GLY A 663 11.22 53.64 -8.53
N LYS A 664 11.86 52.56 -8.92
CA LYS A 664 11.22 51.28 -9.24
C LYS A 664 11.93 50.11 -8.55
N TRP A 665 11.15 49.14 -8.12
CA TRP A 665 11.68 47.87 -7.70
C TRP A 665 12.04 47.00 -8.89
N ILE A 666 13.30 46.56 -8.98
CA ILE A 666 13.81 45.70 -10.04
C ILE A 666 14.03 44.30 -9.49
N THR A 667 13.34 43.31 -10.05
CA THR A 667 13.53 41.90 -9.73
C THR A 667 14.86 41.42 -10.28
N ILE A 668 15.68 40.81 -9.43
CA ILE A 668 16.95 40.22 -9.79
C ILE A 668 16.77 38.70 -9.93
N TYR A 669 17.52 38.15 -10.86
CA TYR A 669 17.57 36.69 -11.06
C TYR A 669 18.95 36.17 -10.71
N GLY A 670 19.01 35.29 -9.74
CA GLY A 670 20.21 34.56 -9.32
C GLY A 670 20.08 33.06 -9.53
N LEU A 671 21.16 32.32 -9.29
CA LEU A 671 21.09 30.85 -9.26
C LEU A 671 20.07 30.42 -8.17
N ALA A 672 19.23 29.43 -8.47
CA ALA A 672 18.24 28.96 -7.52
C ALA A 672 18.86 28.08 -6.40
N LYS A 673 20.09 27.56 -6.63
CA LYS A 673 20.80 26.67 -5.71
C LYS A 673 22.25 26.45 -6.16
N ASN A 674 23.09 25.92 -5.28
CA ASN A 674 24.37 25.34 -5.67
C ASN A 674 24.15 24.09 -6.53
N VAL A 675 24.90 23.96 -7.62
CA VAL A 675 24.76 22.85 -8.58
C VAL A 675 25.90 21.86 -8.37
N ASN A 676 25.59 20.58 -8.28
CA ASN A 676 26.57 19.51 -8.23
C ASN A 676 26.49 18.64 -9.49
N TYR A 677 27.45 18.81 -10.42
CA TYR A 677 27.51 18.02 -11.65
C TYR A 677 28.04 16.59 -11.44
N ASP A 678 28.71 16.33 -10.33
CA ASP A 678 29.35 15.05 -10.00
C ASP A 678 28.46 14.17 -9.11
N LEU A 679 27.21 14.59 -8.87
CA LEU A 679 26.26 13.80 -8.08
C LEU A 679 26.05 12.43 -8.75
N GLN A 680 26.22 11.37 -7.96
CA GLN A 680 26.10 9.99 -8.39
C GLN A 680 25.01 9.25 -7.61
N TRP A 681 24.74 8.02 -8.05
CA TRP A 681 23.74 7.14 -7.45
C TRP A 681 24.11 6.81 -5.99
N GLU A 682 23.10 6.84 -5.09
CA GLU A 682 23.21 6.03 -3.87
C GLU A 682 23.25 4.57 -4.27
N THR A 683 24.07 3.79 -3.61
CA THR A 683 24.23 2.36 -3.89
C THR A 683 23.85 1.52 -2.69
N LYS A 684 23.06 0.48 -2.91
CA LYS A 684 22.68 -0.48 -1.88
C LYS A 684 23.12 -1.88 -2.30
N THR A 685 24.02 -2.49 -1.52
CA THR A 685 24.40 -3.91 -1.65
C THR A 685 23.64 -4.71 -0.60
N ASP A 686 22.85 -5.66 -1.03
CA ASP A 686 21.97 -6.46 -0.17
C ASP A 686 22.37 -7.94 -0.25
N TRP A 687 22.68 -8.55 0.90
CA TRP A 687 22.95 -9.96 1.07
C TRP A 687 21.79 -10.61 1.79
N ASN A 688 21.32 -11.74 1.29
CA ASN A 688 20.23 -12.50 1.89
C ASN A 688 20.60 -13.99 1.93
N ILE A 689 20.34 -14.66 3.06
CA ILE A 689 20.39 -16.11 3.22
C ILE A 689 19.05 -16.52 3.80
N GLY A 690 18.44 -17.57 3.21
CA GLY A 690 17.15 -18.06 3.64
C GLY A 690 17.01 -19.56 3.59
N ILE A 691 16.13 -20.09 4.42
CA ILE A 691 15.74 -21.50 4.48
C ILE A 691 14.22 -21.56 4.34
N ASP A 692 13.75 -22.37 3.38
CA ASP A 692 12.34 -22.72 3.26
C ASP A 692 12.16 -24.20 3.56
N PHE A 693 11.13 -24.55 4.30
CA PHE A 693 10.78 -25.93 4.60
C PHE A 693 9.30 -26.21 4.47
N ASP A 694 8.96 -27.45 4.11
CA ASP A 694 7.61 -27.98 4.07
C ASP A 694 7.64 -29.43 4.54
N VAL A 695 6.86 -29.76 5.55
CA VAL A 695 6.92 -31.06 6.25
C VAL A 695 5.52 -31.56 6.58
N LEU A 696 5.45 -32.84 7.02
CA LEU A 696 4.25 -33.50 7.51
C LEU A 696 3.09 -33.52 6.49
N ASN A 697 3.38 -33.89 5.23
CA ASN A 697 2.42 -33.88 4.13
C ASN A 697 1.79 -32.51 3.92
N HIS A 698 2.62 -31.45 3.84
CA HIS A 698 2.22 -30.06 3.66
C HIS A 698 1.37 -29.49 4.81
N ARG A 699 1.45 -30.09 5.99
CA ARG A 699 0.74 -29.57 7.16
C ARG A 699 1.50 -28.50 7.92
N LEU A 700 2.80 -28.44 7.77
CA LEU A 700 3.64 -27.42 8.41
C LEU A 700 4.67 -26.94 7.40
N SER A 701 4.63 -25.65 7.11
CA SER A 701 5.59 -24.99 6.24
C SER A 701 6.14 -23.73 6.91
N GLY A 702 7.33 -23.31 6.53
CA GLY A 702 7.90 -22.10 7.04
C GLY A 702 9.06 -21.59 6.22
N LYS A 703 9.45 -20.37 6.53
CA LYS A 703 10.63 -19.71 5.94
C LYS A 703 11.33 -18.88 6.99
N PHE A 704 12.63 -18.80 6.87
CA PHE A 704 13.50 -17.93 7.64
C PHE A 704 14.43 -17.21 6.68
N ASP A 705 14.58 -15.92 6.83
CA ASP A 705 15.51 -15.07 6.08
C ASP A 705 16.34 -14.22 7.05
N TYR A 706 17.65 -14.14 6.80
CA TYR A 706 18.58 -13.19 7.41
C TYR A 706 19.18 -12.32 6.31
N TYR A 707 19.24 -11.02 6.53
CA TYR A 707 19.74 -10.08 5.54
C TYR A 707 20.67 -9.04 6.15
N VAL A 708 21.61 -8.56 5.32
CA VAL A 708 22.50 -7.44 5.62
C VAL A 708 22.55 -6.53 4.40
N ARG A 709 22.33 -5.25 4.61
CA ARG A 709 22.30 -4.20 3.58
C ARG A 709 23.34 -3.15 3.87
N HIS A 710 24.25 -2.95 2.95
CA HIS A 710 25.19 -1.83 2.97
C HIS A 710 24.69 -0.76 2.01
N ILE A 711 24.46 0.44 2.52
CA ILE A 711 24.02 1.61 1.77
C ILE A 711 25.18 2.61 1.78
N GLY A 712 25.68 2.93 0.60
CA GLY A 712 26.81 3.86 0.43
C GLY A 712 26.45 5.01 -0.49
N ASN A 713 27.32 6.04 -0.53
CA ASN A 713 27.13 7.23 -1.34
C ASN A 713 25.79 7.92 -1.04
N LEU A 714 25.40 8.01 0.23
CA LEU A 714 24.16 8.66 0.64
C LEU A 714 24.07 10.07 0.07
N ILE A 715 22.95 10.44 -0.51
CA ILE A 715 22.70 11.79 -1.01
C ILE A 715 22.20 12.63 0.15
N TYR A 716 22.92 13.72 0.43
CA TYR A 716 22.63 14.59 1.55
C TYR A 716 22.98 16.05 1.25
N ASP A 717 22.30 17.00 1.93
CA ASP A 717 22.63 18.42 1.85
C ASP A 717 23.66 18.76 2.93
N ILE A 718 24.83 19.18 2.53
CA ILE A 718 25.91 19.60 3.43
C ILE A 718 26.06 21.11 3.40
N ASP A 719 26.44 21.66 4.54
CA ASP A 719 26.83 23.08 4.66
C ASP A 719 28.11 23.36 3.89
N VAL A 720 28.15 24.50 3.23
CA VAL A 720 29.29 24.95 2.46
C VAL A 720 29.60 26.42 2.77
N PRO A 721 30.88 26.84 2.74
CA PRO A 721 31.25 28.24 2.98
C PRO A 721 30.63 29.19 1.96
N GLN A 722 30.13 30.32 2.43
CA GLN A 722 29.66 31.44 1.61
C GLN A 722 30.53 32.69 1.92
N PRO A 723 31.25 33.25 0.92
CA PRO A 723 31.58 32.73 -0.40
C PRO A 723 32.55 31.53 -0.37
N PRO A 724 32.80 30.75 -1.42
CA PRO A 724 32.36 31.03 -2.82
C PRO A 724 31.00 30.47 -3.20
N ALA A 725 30.37 29.64 -2.36
CA ALA A 725 29.05 29.11 -2.66
C ALA A 725 27.98 30.22 -2.63
N VAL A 726 26.97 30.11 -3.50
CA VAL A 726 25.85 31.05 -3.55
C VAL A 726 24.88 30.80 -2.40
N TYR A 727 24.69 29.54 -2.03
CA TYR A 727 23.79 29.09 -0.97
C TYR A 727 24.59 28.34 0.11
N ALA A 728 24.10 28.38 1.35
CA ALA A 728 24.72 27.74 2.51
C ALA A 728 24.83 26.22 2.37
N THR A 729 23.99 25.60 1.58
CA THR A 729 23.97 24.13 1.42
C THR A 729 24.19 23.69 -0.03
N THR A 730 24.77 22.50 -0.20
CA THR A 730 24.89 21.82 -1.49
C THR A 730 24.60 20.32 -1.32
N THR A 731 23.91 19.73 -2.31
CA THR A 731 23.63 18.29 -2.31
C THR A 731 24.85 17.52 -2.79
N LYS A 732 25.34 16.56 -1.98
CA LYS A 732 26.49 15.70 -2.31
C LYS A 732 26.25 14.25 -1.90
N ASN A 733 27.06 13.35 -2.44
CA ASN A 733 27.13 11.97 -1.96
C ASN A 733 28.10 11.92 -0.76
N VAL A 734 27.58 11.57 0.42
CA VAL A 734 28.37 11.50 1.66
C VAL A 734 27.88 10.34 2.55
N GLY A 735 28.83 9.65 3.17
CA GLY A 735 28.50 8.69 4.21
C GLY A 735 27.88 7.38 3.75
N GLY A 736 27.44 6.60 4.73
CA GLY A 736 26.85 5.30 4.53
C GLY A 736 26.10 4.78 5.76
N MET A 737 25.22 3.80 5.53
CA MET A 737 24.44 3.11 6.55
C MET A 737 24.55 1.59 6.38
N ILE A 738 24.28 0.87 7.45
CA ILE A 738 24.10 -0.57 7.44
C ILE A 738 22.75 -0.91 8.06
N SER A 739 21.99 -1.76 7.39
CA SER A 739 20.75 -2.30 7.93
C SER A 739 20.84 -3.83 7.95
N ASN A 740 20.42 -4.45 9.04
CA ASN A 740 20.36 -5.90 9.16
C ASN A 740 19.07 -6.32 9.86
N GLY A 741 18.66 -7.57 9.65
CA GLY A 741 17.46 -8.08 10.28
C GLY A 741 17.19 -9.54 9.95
N TYR A 742 16.20 -10.07 10.64
CA TYR A 742 15.70 -11.42 10.40
C TYR A 742 14.17 -11.42 10.24
N GLU A 743 13.71 -12.37 9.44
CA GLU A 743 12.29 -12.57 9.15
C GLU A 743 11.96 -14.05 9.28
N PHE A 744 10.88 -14.35 9.94
CA PHE A 744 10.41 -15.71 10.17
C PHE A 744 8.92 -15.81 9.88
N GLU A 745 8.52 -16.86 9.16
CA GLU A 745 7.12 -17.22 8.94
C GLU A 745 6.96 -18.71 9.10
N ILE A 746 5.98 -19.14 9.90
CA ILE A 746 5.57 -20.53 10.03
C ILE A 746 4.06 -20.61 9.86
N SER A 747 3.62 -21.53 9.00
CA SER A 747 2.21 -21.80 8.72
C SER A 747 1.90 -23.26 8.95
N GLY A 748 0.91 -23.54 9.75
CA GLY A 748 0.46 -24.88 10.07
C GLY A 748 -1.01 -25.11 9.73
N VAL A 749 -1.37 -26.36 9.43
CA VAL A 749 -2.73 -26.83 9.26
C VAL A 749 -3.05 -27.85 10.37
N PRO A 750 -3.36 -27.38 11.60
CA PRO A 750 -3.58 -28.27 12.74
C PRO A 750 -4.74 -29.24 12.54
N VAL A 751 -5.81 -28.74 11.90
CA VAL A 751 -7.00 -29.55 11.60
C VAL A 751 -7.33 -29.44 10.11
N LYS A 752 -7.40 -30.58 9.43
CA LYS A 752 -7.91 -30.74 8.07
C LYS A 752 -8.78 -31.96 8.00
N THR A 753 -10.08 -31.75 7.90
CA THR A 753 -11.09 -32.79 7.73
C THR A 753 -12.05 -32.38 6.62
N LYS A 754 -13.03 -33.19 6.29
CA LYS A 754 -14.05 -32.85 5.29
C LYS A 754 -14.80 -31.55 5.59
N ASP A 755 -15.14 -31.36 6.88
CA ASP A 755 -15.97 -30.22 7.31
C ASP A 755 -15.15 -29.09 7.97
N TRP A 756 -13.95 -29.38 8.44
CA TRP A 756 -13.09 -28.44 9.17
C TRP A 756 -11.73 -28.26 8.46
N ASN A 757 -11.36 -27.02 8.28
CA ASN A 757 -9.99 -26.67 7.90
C ASN A 757 -9.55 -25.48 8.76
N TRP A 758 -8.46 -25.66 9.53
CA TRP A 758 -7.84 -24.60 10.32
C TRP A 758 -6.42 -24.38 9.84
N VAL A 759 -6.13 -23.15 9.41
CA VAL A 759 -4.80 -22.69 9.05
C VAL A 759 -4.38 -21.65 10.07
N SER A 760 -3.18 -21.80 10.64
CA SER A 760 -2.60 -20.89 11.62
C SER A 760 -1.22 -20.47 11.15
N THR A 761 -0.97 -19.16 11.03
CA THR A 761 0.30 -18.60 10.55
C THR A 761 0.84 -17.59 11.56
N ILE A 762 2.09 -17.78 11.98
CA ILE A 762 2.83 -16.85 12.84
C ILE A 762 3.94 -16.23 12.00
N ARG A 763 4.11 -14.92 12.13
CA ARG A 763 5.18 -14.15 11.49
C ARG A 763 5.90 -13.33 12.53
N ALA A 764 7.22 -13.25 12.40
CA ALA A 764 8.08 -12.44 13.25
C ALA A 764 9.13 -11.73 12.39
N SER A 765 9.45 -10.48 12.71
CA SER A 765 10.50 -9.72 12.04
C SER A 765 11.18 -8.75 13.01
N HIS A 766 12.45 -8.52 12.74
CA HIS A 766 13.26 -7.49 13.38
C HIS A 766 14.12 -6.81 12.33
N ASN A 767 14.31 -5.51 12.46
CA ASN A 767 15.30 -4.78 11.67
C ASN A 767 15.97 -3.69 12.52
N SER A 768 17.25 -3.44 12.25
CA SER A 768 18.01 -2.33 12.82
C SER A 768 18.77 -1.64 11.70
N THR A 769 18.77 -0.31 11.69
CA THR A 769 19.53 0.50 10.74
C THR A 769 20.46 1.43 11.50
N LYS A 770 21.76 1.38 11.18
CA LYS A 770 22.81 2.14 11.83
C LYS A 770 23.52 3.04 10.84
N LEU A 771 23.74 4.30 11.23
CA LEU A 771 24.54 5.24 10.46
C LEU A 771 26.04 4.89 10.65
N LEU A 772 26.75 4.62 9.56
CA LEU A 772 28.18 4.26 9.62
C LEU A 772 29.08 5.48 9.53
N SER A 773 28.74 6.40 8.64
CA SER A 773 29.53 7.62 8.41
C SER A 773 28.64 8.70 7.81
N LEU A 774 29.02 9.95 8.05
CA LEU A 774 28.59 11.17 7.36
C LEU A 774 29.80 11.80 6.67
N LEU A 775 29.85 13.13 6.57
CA LEU A 775 30.95 13.86 5.93
C LEU A 775 32.31 13.56 6.61
N ASP A 776 32.31 13.58 7.93
CA ASP A 776 33.44 13.20 8.80
C ASP A 776 32.92 12.53 10.09
N ALA A 777 33.85 12.15 10.99
CA ALA A 777 33.49 11.43 12.22
C ALA A 777 32.75 12.29 13.24
N ASP A 778 32.95 13.61 13.21
CA ASP A 778 32.36 14.54 14.16
C ASP A 778 31.06 15.18 13.64
N THR A 779 30.73 14.94 12.36
CA THR A 779 29.51 15.46 11.77
C THR A 779 28.29 14.72 12.32
N TYR A 780 27.34 15.48 12.82
CA TYR A 780 26.03 14.99 13.23
C TYR A 780 24.91 15.90 12.68
N TYR A 781 23.68 15.39 12.72
CA TYR A 781 22.52 16.13 12.27
C TYR A 781 21.40 16.04 13.29
N ASP A 782 21.10 17.17 13.93
CA ASP A 782 20.00 17.29 14.89
C ASP A 782 18.71 17.56 14.12
N THR A 783 17.70 16.75 14.40
CA THR A 783 16.41 16.80 13.72
C THR A 783 15.26 16.57 14.70
N TYR A 784 14.02 16.68 14.21
CA TYR A 784 12.81 16.67 14.99
C TYR A 784 12.74 17.78 16.03
N SER A 785 12.43 18.98 15.55
CA SER A 785 12.08 20.11 16.43
C SER A 785 10.65 19.97 16.94
N PHE A 786 10.47 20.20 18.21
CA PHE A 786 9.15 20.17 18.83
C PHE A 786 8.29 21.35 18.37
N PRO A 787 6.95 21.17 18.26
CA PRO A 787 6.05 22.24 17.85
C PRO A 787 5.92 23.32 18.92
N SER A 788 5.42 24.50 18.49
CA SER A 788 4.97 25.58 19.37
C SER A 788 3.72 25.12 20.18
N PRO A 789 3.47 25.69 21.40
CA PRO A 789 4.21 26.77 22.04
C PRO A 789 5.43 26.27 22.82
N GLY A 790 6.49 27.14 22.86
CA GLY A 790 7.66 26.92 23.68
C GLY A 790 8.43 25.63 23.31
N SER A 791 9.03 25.56 22.11
CA SER A 791 9.82 24.41 21.69
C SER A 791 10.97 24.12 22.63
N PRO A 792 11.04 22.92 23.23
CA PRO A 792 12.14 22.51 24.12
C PRO A 792 13.41 22.10 23.37
N GLY A 793 13.45 22.22 22.05
CA GLY A 793 14.61 21.90 21.23
C GLY A 793 14.40 20.70 20.29
N THR A 794 15.50 20.02 19.95
CA THR A 794 15.52 18.84 19.08
C THR A 794 15.68 17.56 19.89
N ALA A 795 15.04 16.46 19.45
CA ALA A 795 15.01 15.20 20.18
C ALA A 795 15.68 14.03 19.45
N VAL A 796 16.17 14.22 18.24
CA VAL A 796 16.84 13.17 17.46
C VAL A 796 18.17 13.70 16.94
N ARG A 797 19.22 12.91 17.13
CA ARG A 797 20.55 13.18 16.55
C ARG A 797 20.98 12.00 15.70
N LEU A 798 21.17 12.25 14.41
CA LEU A 798 21.77 11.31 13.48
C LEU A 798 23.30 11.50 13.52
N ALA A 799 24.03 10.50 14.00
CA ALA A 799 25.50 10.56 14.12
C ALA A 799 26.12 9.20 13.75
N PRO A 800 27.38 9.22 13.25
CA PRO A 800 28.10 7.98 12.97
C PRO A 800 28.14 7.05 14.20
N GLY A 801 27.90 5.77 13.96
CA GLY A 801 27.89 4.77 15.01
C GLY A 801 26.55 4.60 15.74
N GLN A 802 25.53 5.45 15.52
CA GLN A 802 24.24 5.39 16.19
C GLN A 802 23.16 4.74 15.32
N GLU A 803 22.14 4.18 15.98
CA GLU A 803 21.00 3.59 15.31
C GLU A 803 19.92 4.63 15.02
N ILE A 804 19.25 4.49 13.89
CA ILE A 804 18.09 5.32 13.54
C ILE A 804 16.92 4.87 14.41
N GLY A 805 16.20 5.84 14.99
CA GLY A 805 15.07 5.59 15.88
C GLY A 805 15.40 5.82 17.37
N GLN A 806 16.65 6.12 17.72
CA GLN A 806 17.01 6.49 19.08
C GLN A 806 16.65 7.95 19.36
N PHE A 807 16.22 8.20 20.59
CA PHE A 807 15.97 9.56 21.10
C PHE A 807 17.27 10.17 21.65
N TYR A 808 17.51 11.43 21.36
CA TYR A 808 18.66 12.20 21.88
C TYR A 808 18.16 13.31 22.78
N ILE A 809 17.97 12.98 24.05
CA ILE A 809 17.28 13.80 25.06
C ILE A 809 18.02 13.78 26.38
N TRP A 810 17.60 14.64 27.32
CA TRP A 810 18.14 14.65 28.68
C TRP A 810 17.58 13.48 29.49
N LYS A 811 18.41 12.97 30.41
CA LYS A 811 17.99 11.89 31.31
C LYS A 811 17.40 12.46 32.58
N TYR A 812 16.18 12.05 32.90
CA TYR A 812 15.46 12.39 34.12
C TYR A 812 16.12 11.79 35.36
N ALA A 813 16.29 12.59 36.42
CA ALA A 813 16.89 12.20 37.71
C ALA A 813 15.87 12.23 38.84
N GLY A 814 14.83 13.05 38.77
CA GLY A 814 13.82 13.22 39.81
C GLY A 814 13.13 14.57 39.73
N ILE A 815 12.34 14.85 40.76
CA ILE A 815 11.75 16.17 41.03
C ILE A 815 12.24 16.61 42.40
N ASP A 816 12.61 17.88 42.56
CA ASP A 816 13.04 18.45 43.83
C ASP A 816 11.86 18.71 44.78
N GLU A 817 12.16 19.15 46.02
CA GLU A 817 11.12 19.44 47.05
C GLU A 817 10.19 20.61 46.63
N ASN A 818 10.60 21.43 45.68
CA ASN A 818 9.82 22.56 45.14
C ASN A 818 9.03 22.21 43.87
N GLY A 819 9.13 20.98 43.37
CA GLY A 819 8.46 20.53 42.17
C GLY A 819 9.21 20.82 40.86
N ASN A 820 10.50 21.16 40.90
CA ASN A 820 11.31 21.43 39.72
C ASN A 820 12.01 20.16 39.22
N TRP A 821 12.34 20.13 37.92
CA TRP A 821 13.00 19.03 37.28
C TRP A 821 14.46 18.90 37.71
N LEU A 822 14.89 17.68 38.04
CA LEU A 822 16.27 17.27 38.21
C LEU A 822 16.68 16.37 37.05
N LEU A 823 17.82 16.63 36.45
CA LEU A 823 18.38 15.89 35.32
C LEU A 823 19.77 15.34 35.67
N TYR A 824 20.22 14.34 34.93
CA TYR A 824 21.60 13.90 34.98
C TYR A 824 22.46 14.68 33.96
N ASP A 825 23.60 15.22 34.40
CA ASP A 825 24.63 15.72 33.51
C ASP A 825 25.40 14.58 32.80
N ARG A 826 26.33 14.88 31.92
CA ARG A 826 27.13 13.88 31.21
C ARG A 826 27.91 12.93 32.14
N ASP A 827 28.29 13.39 33.33
CA ASP A 827 29.07 12.65 34.32
C ASP A 827 28.19 11.87 35.32
N ASN A 828 26.88 11.86 35.10
CA ASN A 828 25.84 11.26 35.94
C ASN A 828 25.68 11.93 37.32
N ASN A 829 26.02 13.20 37.46
CA ASN A 829 25.61 13.98 38.61
C ASN A 829 24.21 14.49 38.46
N VAL A 830 23.45 14.58 39.53
CA VAL A 830 22.11 15.18 39.56
C VAL A 830 22.24 16.69 39.59
N ILE A 831 21.68 17.37 38.59
CA ILE A 831 21.68 18.84 38.46
C ILE A 831 20.23 19.36 38.29
N PRO A 832 19.97 20.60 38.70
CA PRO A 832 18.71 21.28 38.34
C PRO A 832 18.63 21.44 36.83
N ALA A 833 17.41 21.33 36.26
CA ALA A 833 17.19 21.45 34.83
C ALA A 833 17.66 22.79 34.22
N GLU A 834 17.74 23.86 35.05
CA GLU A 834 18.23 25.16 34.62
C GLU A 834 19.74 25.17 34.32
N GLU A 835 20.49 24.23 34.87
CA GLU A 835 21.95 24.10 34.69
C GLU A 835 22.34 23.20 33.54
N LYS A 836 21.35 22.52 32.90
CA LYS A 836 21.62 21.59 31.80
C LYS A 836 22.24 22.25 30.58
N THR A 837 23.10 21.52 29.92
CA THR A 837 23.68 21.89 28.62
C THR A 837 23.26 20.89 27.53
N VAL A 838 23.50 21.23 26.27
CA VAL A 838 23.21 20.31 25.14
C VAL A 838 24.11 19.07 25.20
N GLU A 839 25.29 19.18 25.79
CA GLU A 839 26.27 18.11 25.96
C GLU A 839 25.81 17.05 26.98
N ASP A 840 24.81 17.36 27.82
CA ASP A 840 24.26 16.43 28.80
C ASP A 840 23.20 15.52 28.18
N LYS A 841 22.75 15.82 26.96
CA LYS A 841 21.87 14.91 26.20
C LYS A 841 22.59 13.60 25.88
N ARG A 842 21.83 12.53 25.83
CA ARG A 842 22.32 11.19 25.49
C ARG A 842 21.31 10.41 24.67
N TYR A 843 21.78 9.35 24.02
CA TYR A 843 20.89 8.43 23.34
C TYR A 843 20.18 7.56 24.35
N ILE A 844 18.85 7.60 24.34
CA ILE A 844 17.97 6.87 25.28
C ILE A 844 16.88 6.20 24.47
N GLY A 845 16.67 4.91 24.72
CA GLY A 845 15.59 4.14 24.13
C GLY A 845 15.64 4.01 22.61
N SER A 846 14.65 3.34 22.06
CA SER A 846 14.45 3.17 20.62
C SER A 846 12.98 3.09 20.28
N SER A 847 12.58 3.79 19.23
CA SER A 847 11.23 3.71 18.68
C SER A 847 11.03 2.56 17.70
N VAL A 848 12.12 1.88 17.31
CA VAL A 848 12.06 0.70 16.43
C VAL A 848 11.85 -0.53 17.29
N PRO A 849 10.80 -1.35 17.01
CA PRO A 849 10.54 -2.55 17.81
C PRO A 849 11.66 -3.59 17.74
N ASP A 850 12.00 -4.18 18.88
CA ASP A 850 12.89 -5.34 18.94
C ASP A 850 12.28 -6.55 18.24
N LEU A 851 10.93 -6.64 18.26
CA LEU A 851 10.21 -7.72 17.60
C LEU A 851 8.83 -7.25 17.13
N GLU A 852 8.59 -7.35 15.83
CA GLU A 852 7.25 -7.29 15.26
C GLU A 852 6.70 -8.70 15.12
N LEU A 853 5.53 -8.96 15.72
CA LEU A 853 4.89 -10.28 15.73
C LEU A 853 3.48 -10.18 15.15
N SER A 854 3.08 -11.19 14.39
CA SER A 854 1.68 -11.36 13.98
C SER A 854 1.24 -12.81 13.99
N TRP A 855 -0.05 -13.03 14.32
CA TRP A 855 -0.65 -14.35 14.37
C TRP A 855 -2.01 -14.35 13.69
N ASP A 856 -2.08 -15.07 12.57
CA ASP A 856 -3.26 -15.17 11.70
C ASP A 856 -3.88 -16.56 11.79
N ASN A 857 -5.16 -16.65 12.06
CA ASN A 857 -5.91 -17.90 12.16
C ASN A 857 -7.12 -17.85 11.24
N THR A 858 -7.19 -18.77 10.28
CA THR A 858 -8.35 -18.95 9.42
C THR A 858 -8.96 -20.32 9.65
N VAL A 859 -10.21 -20.33 10.05
CA VAL A 859 -10.98 -21.55 10.31
C VAL A 859 -12.17 -21.58 9.37
N THR A 860 -12.31 -22.67 8.61
CA THR A 860 -13.51 -22.92 7.82
C THR A 860 -14.23 -24.16 8.37
N TRP A 861 -15.53 -24.04 8.57
CA TRP A 861 -16.41 -25.10 9.03
C TRP A 861 -17.68 -25.15 8.18
N LYS A 862 -17.76 -26.15 7.28
CA LYS A 862 -18.83 -26.24 6.28
C LYS A 862 -18.95 -24.93 5.50
N ASN A 863 -20.03 -24.18 5.73
CA ASN A 863 -20.33 -22.90 5.06
C ASN A 863 -19.88 -21.68 5.86
N PHE A 864 -19.31 -21.87 7.06
CA PHE A 864 -18.78 -20.79 7.88
C PHE A 864 -17.28 -20.60 7.63
N ASP A 865 -16.85 -19.37 7.64
CA ASP A 865 -15.45 -18.95 7.67
C ASP A 865 -15.23 -17.95 8.82
N LEU A 866 -14.17 -18.17 9.57
CA LEU A 866 -13.73 -17.32 10.67
C LEU A 866 -12.26 -16.97 10.45
N ASN A 867 -11.93 -15.67 10.50
CA ASN A 867 -10.55 -15.20 10.53
C ASN A 867 -10.31 -14.38 11.78
N ILE A 868 -9.21 -14.66 12.48
CA ILE A 868 -8.77 -13.94 13.70
C ILE A 868 -7.32 -13.55 13.49
N PHE A 869 -7.00 -12.25 13.57
CA PHE A 869 -5.68 -11.74 13.32
C PHE A 869 -5.19 -10.83 14.46
N PHE A 870 -4.09 -11.23 15.08
CA PHE A 870 -3.41 -10.48 16.13
C PHE A 870 -2.11 -9.88 15.59
N ARG A 871 -1.74 -8.70 16.13
CA ARG A 871 -0.46 -8.02 15.91
C ARG A 871 0.11 -7.55 17.25
N SER A 872 1.43 -7.54 17.32
CA SER A 872 2.16 -7.07 18.49
C SER A 872 3.49 -6.45 18.06
N TRP A 873 3.86 -5.34 18.68
CA TRP A 873 5.22 -4.83 18.70
C TRP A 873 5.74 -4.92 20.13
N ILE A 874 6.98 -5.33 20.27
CA ILE A 874 7.61 -5.58 21.55
C ILE A 874 8.94 -4.86 21.62
N GLY A 875 9.23 -4.17 22.72
CA GLY A 875 10.51 -3.53 22.98
C GLY A 875 10.75 -2.28 22.15
N HIS A 876 9.80 -1.34 22.16
CA HIS A 876 9.98 0.00 21.59
C HIS A 876 9.42 1.05 22.55
N GLU A 877 9.95 2.25 22.46
CA GLU A 877 9.48 3.39 23.23
C GLU A 877 8.78 4.41 22.36
N VAL A 878 7.82 5.11 22.99
CA VAL A 878 7.05 6.21 22.41
C VAL A 878 7.26 7.47 23.23
N PHE A 879 7.63 8.56 22.60
CA PHE A 879 7.67 9.86 23.24
C PHE A 879 6.26 10.46 23.29
N ASN A 880 5.68 10.52 24.49
CA ASN A 880 4.33 11.03 24.73
C ASN A 880 4.32 12.56 24.80
N MET A 881 4.15 13.20 23.61
CA MET A 881 4.12 14.65 23.52
C MET A 881 2.89 15.25 24.21
N THR A 882 1.75 14.56 24.15
CA THR A 882 0.52 15.02 24.81
C THR A 882 0.73 15.12 26.32
N GLU A 883 1.38 14.14 26.92
CA GLU A 883 1.73 14.15 28.35
C GLU A 883 2.72 15.28 28.67
N MET A 884 3.74 15.49 27.84
CA MET A 884 4.72 16.55 28.05
C MET A 884 4.11 17.95 27.96
N TYR A 885 3.22 18.18 26.98
CA TYR A 885 2.65 19.51 26.73
C TYR A 885 1.45 19.81 27.62
N TYR A 886 0.61 18.85 27.94
CA TYR A 886 -0.67 19.07 28.60
C TYR A 886 -0.89 18.22 29.86
N GLY A 887 0.07 17.37 30.22
CA GLY A 887 0.09 16.58 31.45
C GLY A 887 0.70 17.27 32.67
N LEU A 888 0.91 18.59 32.62
CA LEU A 888 1.50 19.40 33.66
C LEU A 888 0.55 20.54 34.03
N GLN A 889 0.59 21.01 35.27
CA GLN A 889 -0.28 22.12 35.74
C GLN A 889 0.16 23.50 35.20
N ASN A 890 1.40 23.63 34.78
CA ASN A 890 1.98 24.91 34.35
C ASN A 890 1.65 25.26 32.88
N VAL A 891 0.41 25.04 32.47
CA VAL A 891 -0.09 25.40 31.13
C VAL A 891 -1.12 26.52 31.29
N THR A 892 -0.65 27.76 31.23
CA THR A 892 -1.50 28.94 31.46
C THR A 892 -2.61 29.06 30.39
N GLY A 893 -3.85 29.11 30.84
CA GLY A 893 -5.04 29.37 30.01
C GLY A 893 -5.50 28.22 29.11
N LYS A 894 -4.79 27.10 29.08
CA LYS A 894 -5.12 25.93 28.27
C LYS A 894 -5.69 24.80 29.12
N ASN A 895 -6.63 24.01 28.58
CA ASN A 895 -7.07 22.78 29.21
C ASN A 895 -5.88 21.78 29.29
N ILE A 896 -5.93 20.95 30.29
CA ILE A 896 -4.89 19.95 30.64
C ILE A 896 -5.52 18.58 30.69
N ILE A 897 -4.71 17.57 30.61
CA ILE A 897 -5.16 16.17 30.78
C ILE A 897 -5.13 15.78 32.25
N ALA A 898 -5.91 14.78 32.63
CA ALA A 898 -6.14 14.39 34.03
C ALA A 898 -4.84 14.00 34.80
N SER A 899 -3.79 13.60 34.10
CA SER A 899 -2.48 13.31 34.69
C SER A 899 -1.86 14.53 35.38
N ALA A 900 -2.11 15.75 34.89
CA ALA A 900 -1.60 16.98 35.46
C ALA A 900 -2.07 17.21 36.91
N ILE A 901 -3.29 16.81 37.25
CA ILE A 901 -3.88 16.95 38.60
C ILE A 901 -3.82 15.65 39.42
N THR A 902 -3.24 14.58 38.87
CA THR A 902 -3.10 13.27 39.54
C THR A 902 -1.63 12.86 39.63
N LYS A 903 -1.14 12.14 38.61
CA LYS A 903 0.24 11.60 38.54
C LYS A 903 1.30 12.70 38.68
N ASN A 904 1.11 13.82 37.97
CA ASN A 904 2.07 14.93 37.88
C ASN A 904 1.70 16.13 38.74
N ALA A 905 0.74 16.00 39.67
CA ALA A 905 0.27 17.11 40.51
C ALA A 905 1.36 17.78 41.37
N HIS A 906 2.46 17.09 41.62
CA HIS A 906 3.62 17.55 42.36
C HIS A 906 4.65 18.30 41.53
N ILE A 907 4.51 18.32 40.18
CA ILE A 907 5.43 18.96 39.26
C ILE A 907 4.97 20.40 39.02
N VAL A 908 5.82 21.35 39.37
CA VAL A 908 5.59 22.79 39.21
C VAL A 908 6.40 23.33 38.03
N GLY A 909 7.50 22.68 37.68
CA GLY A 909 8.37 23.08 36.58
C GLY A 909 7.67 23.09 35.21
N GLU A 910 8.14 23.93 34.28
CA GLU A 910 7.69 23.94 32.90
C GLU A 910 8.02 22.60 32.23
N LYS A 911 7.42 22.34 31.03
CA LYS A 911 7.72 21.12 30.29
C LYS A 911 9.22 20.97 29.99
N GLU A 912 9.74 19.78 30.21
CA GLU A 912 11.15 19.46 30.02
C GLU A 912 11.34 18.30 29.01
N LEU A 913 12.31 18.43 28.11
CA LEU A 913 12.63 17.39 27.11
C LEU A 913 13.49 16.28 27.74
N CYS A 914 12.87 15.35 28.42
CA CYS A 914 13.58 14.26 29.08
C CYS A 914 12.85 12.93 28.95
N ASP A 915 13.48 11.84 29.37
CA ASP A 915 12.95 10.49 29.27
C ASP A 915 11.82 10.18 30.28
N TYR A 916 11.38 11.15 31.10
CA TYR A 916 10.16 11.05 31.89
C TYR A 916 8.91 10.84 31.02
N PHE A 917 8.90 11.41 29.79
CA PHE A 917 7.84 11.31 28.82
C PHE A 917 8.04 10.20 27.78
N LEU A 918 9.11 9.42 27.94
CA LEU A 918 9.38 8.26 27.10
C LEU A 918 8.76 7.01 27.75
N GLU A 919 7.78 6.44 27.08
CA GLU A 919 6.99 5.32 27.62
C GLU A 919 7.18 4.05 26.80
N ASP A 920 7.06 2.88 27.48
CA ASP A 920 7.02 1.56 26.79
C ASP A 920 5.80 1.49 25.86
N GLY A 921 6.07 1.35 24.56
CA GLY A 921 5.08 1.23 23.51
C GLY A 921 4.64 -0.22 23.22
N THR A 922 5.12 -1.21 23.97
CA THR A 922 4.76 -2.62 23.75
C THR A 922 3.24 -2.81 23.75
N PHE A 923 2.71 -3.51 22.76
CA PHE A 923 1.27 -3.79 22.66
C PHE A 923 0.95 -5.16 22.08
N LEU A 924 -0.25 -5.65 22.40
CA LEU A 924 -0.96 -6.73 21.69
C LEU A 924 -2.31 -6.22 21.22
N LYS A 925 -2.55 -6.29 19.91
CA LYS A 925 -3.77 -5.78 19.25
C LYS A 925 -4.53 -6.91 18.57
N LEU A 926 -5.86 -6.97 18.78
CA LEU A 926 -6.76 -7.73 17.91
C LEU A 926 -7.06 -6.86 16.69
N GLU A 927 -6.23 -7.05 15.66
CA GLU A 927 -6.28 -6.24 14.44
C GLU A 927 -7.53 -6.50 13.61
N SER A 928 -7.93 -7.77 13.44
CA SER A 928 -9.18 -8.11 12.77
C SER A 928 -9.81 -9.39 13.27
N LEU A 929 -11.15 -9.40 13.29
CA LEU A 929 -12.00 -10.55 13.51
C LEU A 929 -13.08 -10.54 12.43
N SER A 930 -13.23 -11.61 11.65
CA SER A 930 -14.24 -11.70 10.59
C SER A 930 -14.93 -13.05 10.63
N LEU A 931 -16.26 -13.03 10.60
CA LEU A 931 -17.12 -14.21 10.50
C LEU A 931 -17.93 -14.12 9.22
N GLY A 932 -17.87 -15.15 8.38
CA GLY A 932 -18.63 -15.26 7.15
C GLY A 932 -19.52 -16.50 7.12
N TYR A 933 -20.63 -16.41 6.40
CA TYR A 933 -21.51 -17.54 6.11
C TYR A 933 -21.90 -17.53 4.64
N THR A 934 -21.65 -18.62 3.93
CA THR A 934 -21.90 -18.76 2.49
C THR A 934 -23.06 -19.69 2.22
N LEU A 935 -24.14 -19.15 1.62
CA LEU A 935 -25.28 -19.90 1.10
C LEU A 935 -25.04 -20.21 -0.37
N LYS A 936 -25.15 -21.47 -0.78
CA LYS A 936 -25.06 -21.92 -2.16
C LYS A 936 -26.46 -22.21 -2.72
N PHE A 937 -26.73 -21.75 -3.92
CA PHE A 937 -28.03 -21.94 -4.59
C PHE A 937 -27.85 -22.72 -5.90
N LYS A 938 -28.93 -23.29 -6.39
CA LYS A 938 -28.92 -24.13 -7.62
C LYS A 938 -29.42 -23.43 -8.88
N LYS A 939 -29.97 -22.20 -8.75
CA LYS A 939 -30.57 -21.47 -9.89
C LYS A 939 -30.34 -19.98 -9.73
N HIS A 940 -29.99 -19.31 -10.83
CA HIS A 940 -29.82 -17.84 -11.01
C HIS A 940 -28.77 -17.18 -10.14
N ILE A 941 -28.63 -17.59 -8.90
CA ILE A 941 -27.59 -17.09 -7.96
C ILE A 941 -26.75 -18.31 -7.61
N ASP A 942 -25.44 -18.24 -7.81
CA ASP A 942 -24.51 -19.33 -7.45
C ASP A 942 -24.28 -19.34 -5.93
N SER A 943 -24.05 -18.18 -5.35
CA SER A 943 -23.85 -18.05 -3.90
C SER A 943 -24.18 -16.65 -3.37
N LEU A 944 -24.60 -16.63 -2.09
CA LEU A 944 -24.70 -15.42 -1.25
C LEU A 944 -23.81 -15.63 -0.03
N ARG A 945 -22.83 -14.75 0.17
CA ARG A 945 -22.03 -14.70 1.38
C ARG A 945 -22.40 -13.46 2.19
N LEU A 946 -22.72 -13.67 3.46
CA LEU A 946 -22.90 -12.62 4.47
C LEU A 946 -21.68 -12.63 5.38
N SER A 947 -21.18 -11.48 5.75
CA SER A 947 -20.03 -11.37 6.65
C SER A 947 -20.21 -10.24 7.65
N LEU A 948 -19.69 -10.47 8.86
CA LEU A 948 -19.54 -9.48 9.90
C LEU A 948 -18.07 -9.43 10.29
N SER A 949 -17.49 -8.24 10.28
CA SER A 949 -16.09 -8.07 10.65
C SER A 949 -15.88 -6.85 11.55
N GLY A 950 -14.92 -6.99 12.46
CA GLY A 950 -14.44 -5.92 13.32
C GLY A 950 -12.94 -5.75 13.13
N ARG A 951 -12.46 -4.50 13.22
CA ARG A 951 -11.02 -4.18 13.15
C ARG A 951 -10.64 -3.26 14.30
N ASN A 952 -9.36 -3.35 14.75
CA ASN A 952 -8.83 -2.59 15.87
C ASN A 952 -9.73 -2.73 17.12
N LEU A 953 -10.21 -3.95 17.43
CA LEU A 953 -11.25 -4.18 18.42
C LEU A 953 -10.76 -3.91 19.84
N PHE A 954 -9.51 -4.27 20.14
CA PHE A 954 -8.85 -3.87 21.39
C PHE A 954 -7.33 -3.84 21.22
N THR A 955 -6.68 -3.03 22.06
CA THR A 955 -5.23 -2.95 22.21
C THR A 955 -4.89 -3.08 23.69
N LEU A 956 -4.07 -4.07 24.02
CA LEU A 956 -3.50 -4.25 25.38
C LEU A 956 -2.11 -3.62 25.37
N THR A 957 -1.90 -2.59 26.20
CA THR A 957 -0.64 -1.83 26.28
C THR A 957 -0.51 -1.14 27.63
N GLY A 958 0.71 -0.91 28.07
CA GLY A 958 1.04 -0.02 29.19
C GLY A 958 1.13 1.45 28.80
N TYR A 959 1.18 1.76 27.52
CA TYR A 959 1.30 3.14 27.01
C TYR A 959 0.11 4.02 27.41
N SER A 960 0.40 5.21 27.93
CA SER A 960 -0.65 6.11 28.47
C SER A 960 -1.31 6.98 27.41
N GLY A 961 -0.65 7.26 26.29
CA GLY A 961 -1.14 8.10 25.17
C GLY A 961 -2.21 7.45 24.30
N LEU A 962 -2.46 8.00 23.10
CA LEU A 962 -3.60 7.64 22.25
C LEU A 962 -3.47 6.27 21.59
N ASP A 963 -2.31 5.96 21.00
CA ASP A 963 -2.04 4.68 20.33
C ASP A 963 -0.54 4.35 20.43
N PRO A 964 -0.14 3.17 20.93
CA PRO A 964 1.26 2.78 20.95
C PRO A 964 1.82 2.48 19.56
N GLU A 965 0.97 2.24 18.55
CA GLU A 965 1.36 2.03 17.16
C GLU A 965 1.53 3.37 16.45
N ILE A 966 2.63 4.05 16.76
CA ILE A 966 3.00 5.32 16.16
C ILE A 966 3.84 5.13 14.90
N ASN A 967 4.29 6.26 14.31
CA ASN A 967 5.17 6.22 13.15
C ASN A 967 6.51 5.54 13.48
N THR A 968 6.82 4.45 12.78
CA THR A 968 8.11 3.76 12.81
C THR A 968 8.88 3.94 11.50
N THR A 969 8.39 4.77 10.57
CA THR A 969 9.01 5.01 9.27
C THR A 969 9.82 6.31 9.26
N GLY A 970 10.82 6.40 8.39
CA GLY A 970 11.66 7.58 8.23
C GLY A 970 12.77 7.70 9.27
N LEU A 971 13.31 8.92 9.42
CA LEU A 971 14.48 9.22 10.25
C LEU A 971 14.13 9.65 11.68
N THR A 972 12.87 10.03 11.91
CA THR A 972 12.40 10.58 13.18
C THR A 972 11.13 9.85 13.64
N PRO A 973 11.19 8.52 13.79
CA PRO A 973 10.06 7.77 14.30
C PRO A 973 9.89 7.99 15.82
N GLY A 974 8.75 7.58 16.37
CA GLY A 974 8.59 7.43 17.81
C GLY A 974 7.87 8.55 18.53
N PHE A 975 7.30 9.54 17.86
CA PHE A 975 6.64 10.67 18.50
C PHE A 975 5.11 10.62 18.32
N GLU A 976 4.36 10.69 19.42
CA GLU A 976 2.91 10.95 19.39
C GLU A 976 2.67 12.43 19.12
N GLY A 977 2.11 12.78 17.97
CA GLY A 977 1.86 14.18 17.60
C GLY A 977 0.66 14.78 18.33
N LEU A 978 0.71 16.11 18.64
CA LEU A 978 -0.36 16.83 19.30
C LEU A 978 -1.67 16.91 18.48
N ASN A 979 -1.59 16.79 17.15
CA ASN A 979 -2.71 16.84 16.21
C ASN A 979 -3.13 15.45 15.71
N MET A 980 -2.91 14.42 16.50
CA MET A 980 -3.18 13.05 16.08
C MET A 980 -4.67 12.82 15.87
N TYR A 981 -5.04 12.45 14.65
CA TYR A 981 -6.42 12.03 14.35
C TYR A 981 -6.68 10.70 15.08
N PRO A 982 -7.72 10.60 15.96
CA PRO A 982 -7.92 9.42 16.77
C PRO A 982 -8.13 8.15 15.96
N ARG A 983 -7.65 7.01 16.49
CA ARG A 983 -7.93 5.69 15.94
C ARG A 983 -9.33 5.25 16.29
N THR A 984 -9.95 4.46 15.40
CA THR A 984 -11.30 3.93 15.59
C THR A 984 -11.32 2.42 15.66
N ARG A 985 -12.35 1.87 16.31
CA ARG A 985 -12.82 0.51 16.15
C ARG A 985 -13.80 0.48 15.01
N ILE A 986 -13.59 -0.39 14.04
CA ILE A 986 -14.34 -0.44 12.78
C ILE A 986 -15.22 -1.68 12.77
N TYR A 987 -16.50 -1.53 12.46
CA TYR A 987 -17.47 -2.61 12.36
C TYR A 987 -18.08 -2.61 10.96
N THR A 988 -17.97 -3.72 10.24
CA THR A 988 -18.43 -3.82 8.85
C THR A 988 -19.37 -5.01 8.66
N PHE A 989 -20.51 -4.76 8.02
CA PHE A 989 -21.39 -5.77 7.49
C PHE A 989 -21.20 -5.86 5.98
N GLY A 990 -20.94 -7.06 5.47
CA GLY A 990 -20.67 -7.33 4.06
C GLY A 990 -21.65 -8.31 3.44
N VAL A 991 -22.02 -8.06 2.18
CA VAL A 991 -22.87 -8.92 1.33
C VAL A 991 -22.16 -9.16 0.01
N GLN A 992 -21.99 -10.41 -0.39
CA GLN A 992 -21.45 -10.78 -1.71
C GLN A 992 -22.43 -11.71 -2.41
N LEU A 993 -22.79 -11.37 -3.65
CA LEU A 993 -23.66 -12.17 -4.54
C LEU A 993 -22.87 -12.58 -5.77
N ASN A 994 -22.90 -13.85 -6.09
CA ASN A 994 -22.30 -14.42 -7.30
C ASN A 994 -23.42 -15.03 -8.16
N PHE A 995 -23.44 -14.63 -9.46
CA PHE A 995 -24.46 -15.04 -10.44
C PHE A 995 -23.85 -15.84 -11.58
#